data_661b41771033fb98e92cf6b113f94820
#
_entry.id   661b41771033fb98e92cf6b113f94820
#
_cell.length_a   1.000
_cell.length_b   1.000
_cell.length_c   1.000
_cell.angle_alpha   90.00
_cell.angle_beta   90.00
_cell.angle_gamma   90.00
#
_symmetry.space_group_name_H-M   'P 1'
#
loop_
_entity.id
_entity.type
_entity.pdbx_description
1 polymer ?
#
loop_
_entity_poly.entity_id
_entity_poly.type
_entity_poly.pdbx_seq_one_letter_code
_entity_poly.pdbx_strand_id
1 'polypeptide(L)'
;MPIVFHESSMTFHLSNGKVSYIISVIQNGGIENLYYGKAIKDRESFAHHHEETYRSHSAVCVPEPGSLARQYIRNDYPSYGTGDFKSPAYTVLQENGSRISDYKYTGHKIIKGKPSLAPLPSTYVECDSEADTLEIILVDDVTNTEMVLSYTIYADYPVITRHTRFNHKGESPIVLTKALSFAVDFLDMDYDMIHFSGAWARERYKKRRKLEMGIQSIGTATGTGSGADHNPFIALARPETTESSGEVYGFSLVYSGNFLAQVEVSTHDMTRVMLGIHPENFAWKLENGESFVSPEAVLVYSESGFNSMSQSLHDLYRNRLMRGEWRDKARPILLNNWEATYFDFDEEKLLKIASKAKEVGVELFVLDDGWFGARDDDYRGLGDWFANTRKLPGGVTGLADKVEALGLKFGIWVELEMVNKDSDLYRAHPDWLIGAPGRFECHSRHQHVLDMSRDEVVDYLYGCMDKLLSESKVSYIKWDMNRYMTEPFGRELPCDRQGEFMHRYILGVYKLYDRLTKKFPHVLFESCASGGARFDPGMLYYAPQTWTSDNSDANERTKIQYSTSYMYPIVSMGSHVSAVPNHQMSRVTKLSTRAAVAYFGTFGYELDLNLLNAEEIEEVKAQVAFMKEHRELIQLKSDFYRLISPFEHNETAWIVVAKDKSEAIAMYYQKLCKINGAFLRFKLEGLCPETCYEVSYNLLGKDISYKAYGDELMSMGIPVNKGDLGTMGGDFSAIIFVLKKAA
;
A
#
# COMPACT_ATOMS: atom_id res chain seq x y z
N MET A 1 -13.92 27.41 6.85
CA MET A 1 -13.51 26.21 7.60
C MET A 1 -14.02 25.02 6.81
N PRO A 2 -13.25 23.97 6.61
CA PRO A 2 -13.70 22.80 5.88
C PRO A 2 -14.74 21.95 6.64
N ILE A 3 -15.03 22.25 7.92
CA ILE A 3 -16.07 21.58 8.69
C ILE A 3 -17.03 22.64 9.26
N VAL A 4 -18.32 22.49 8.95
CA VAL A 4 -19.42 23.34 9.45
C VAL A 4 -20.41 22.46 10.20
N PHE A 5 -20.83 22.90 11.39
CA PHE A 5 -21.91 22.28 12.15
C PHE A 5 -23.13 23.20 12.15
N HIS A 6 -24.26 22.69 11.71
CA HIS A 6 -25.56 23.36 11.73
C HIS A 6 -26.37 22.81 12.90
N GLU A 7 -26.37 23.54 14.00
CA GLU A 7 -27.02 23.11 15.24
C GLU A 7 -28.55 22.92 15.07
N SER A 8 -29.21 23.82 14.31
CA SER A 8 -30.66 23.76 14.07
C SER A 8 -31.12 22.48 13.37
N SER A 9 -30.27 21.89 12.51
CA SER A 9 -30.53 20.64 11.76
C SER A 9 -29.69 19.45 12.22
N MET A 10 -28.87 19.65 13.25
CA MET A 10 -27.94 18.62 13.78
C MET A 10 -27.10 17.98 12.66
N THR A 11 -26.59 18.79 11.74
CA THR A 11 -25.90 18.34 10.53
C THR A 11 -24.47 18.85 10.48
N PHE A 12 -23.54 17.97 10.16
CA PHE A 12 -22.13 18.29 9.88
C PHE A 12 -21.89 18.26 8.37
N HIS A 13 -21.30 19.31 7.82
CA HIS A 13 -20.83 19.34 6.45
C HIS A 13 -19.32 19.52 6.42
N LEU A 14 -18.62 18.48 5.96
CA LEU A 14 -17.19 18.49 5.70
C LEU A 14 -16.97 18.74 4.21
N SER A 15 -16.28 19.83 3.83
CA SER A 15 -16.00 20.15 2.43
C SER A 15 -14.73 20.98 2.27
N ASN A 16 -13.91 20.62 1.30
CA ASN A 16 -12.70 21.36 0.90
C ASN A 16 -12.79 21.94 -0.52
N GLY A 17 -13.97 21.91 -1.14
CA GLY A 17 -14.18 22.33 -2.54
C GLY A 17 -13.86 21.24 -3.58
N LYS A 18 -13.32 20.10 -3.18
CA LYS A 18 -13.03 18.93 -4.05
C LYS A 18 -13.95 17.75 -3.69
N VAL A 19 -14.20 17.54 -2.42
CA VAL A 19 -15.06 16.49 -1.88
C VAL A 19 -15.97 17.05 -0.81
N SER A 20 -17.16 16.49 -0.65
CA SER A 20 -18.09 16.75 0.47
C SER A 20 -18.48 15.45 1.14
N TYR A 21 -18.63 15.52 2.47
CA TYR A 21 -19.18 14.46 3.31
C TYR A 21 -20.18 15.08 4.29
N ILE A 22 -21.42 14.63 4.28
CA ILE A 22 -22.49 15.22 5.09
C ILE A 22 -23.07 14.18 6.04
N ILE A 23 -23.09 14.51 7.32
CA ILE A 23 -23.52 13.63 8.41
C ILE A 23 -24.66 14.31 9.14
N SER A 24 -25.69 13.55 9.51
CA SER A 24 -26.80 14.01 10.35
C SER A 24 -26.94 13.16 11.60
N VAL A 25 -27.27 13.80 12.71
CA VAL A 25 -27.72 13.11 13.92
C VAL A 25 -29.22 12.91 13.80
N ILE A 26 -29.68 11.69 13.78
CA ILE A 26 -31.10 11.33 13.61
C ILE A 26 -31.85 11.29 14.95
N GLN A 27 -33.19 11.22 14.89
CA GLN A 27 -34.10 11.37 16.04
C GLN A 27 -33.74 10.47 17.24
N ASN A 28 -33.25 9.27 17.03
CA ASN A 28 -32.88 8.33 18.09
C ASN A 28 -31.44 8.51 18.61
N GLY A 29 -30.71 9.54 18.16
CA GLY A 29 -29.34 9.82 18.51
C GLY A 29 -28.31 9.01 17.66
N GLY A 30 -28.76 8.23 16.69
CA GLY A 30 -27.87 7.55 15.73
C GLY A 30 -27.28 8.53 14.70
N ILE A 31 -26.37 8.04 13.89
CA ILE A 31 -25.65 8.83 12.87
C ILE A 31 -26.01 8.32 11.48
N GLU A 32 -26.41 9.24 10.61
CA GLU A 32 -26.70 9.00 9.19
C GLU A 32 -25.68 9.71 8.30
N ASN A 33 -25.28 9.05 7.23
CA ASN A 33 -24.52 9.65 6.12
C ASN A 33 -25.51 10.17 5.06
N LEU A 34 -25.67 11.47 4.94
CA LEU A 34 -26.55 12.05 3.92
C LEU A 34 -25.88 12.13 2.55
N TYR A 35 -24.55 12.25 2.48
CA TYR A 35 -23.83 12.37 1.22
C TYR A 35 -22.34 12.14 1.38
N TYR A 36 -21.71 11.47 0.42
CA TYR A 36 -20.29 11.43 0.18
C TYR A 36 -20.04 11.48 -1.33
N GLY A 37 -19.20 12.40 -1.80
CA GLY A 37 -18.87 12.55 -3.23
C GLY A 37 -18.36 13.93 -3.61
N LYS A 38 -18.65 14.35 -4.85
CA LYS A 38 -18.27 15.67 -5.37
C LYS A 38 -18.63 16.80 -4.42
N ALA A 39 -17.75 17.79 -4.29
CA ALA A 39 -18.00 18.94 -3.43
C ALA A 39 -19.28 19.68 -3.82
N ILE A 40 -20.13 19.90 -2.85
CA ILE A 40 -21.34 20.72 -2.95
C ILE A 40 -21.25 21.93 -2.03
N LYS A 41 -22.03 22.97 -2.33
CA LYS A 41 -22.08 24.17 -1.51
C LYS A 41 -22.76 23.88 -0.18
N ASP A 42 -22.27 24.51 0.88
CA ASP A 42 -22.88 24.44 2.20
C ASP A 42 -24.30 25.01 2.22
N ARG A 43 -25.16 24.42 3.05
CA ARG A 43 -26.55 24.80 3.28
C ARG A 43 -26.89 24.66 4.76
N GLU A 44 -27.76 25.49 5.25
CA GLU A 44 -28.22 25.45 6.65
C GLU A 44 -28.89 24.11 7.03
N SER A 45 -29.48 23.43 6.06
CA SER A 45 -30.10 22.12 6.26
C SER A 45 -30.05 21.25 5.02
N PHE A 46 -29.83 19.97 5.21
CA PHE A 46 -29.90 18.89 4.22
C PHE A 46 -30.98 17.85 4.61
N ALA A 47 -31.87 18.19 5.57
CA ALA A 47 -32.86 17.26 6.14
C ALA A 47 -33.80 16.63 5.09
N HIS A 48 -34.07 17.31 3.97
CA HIS A 48 -34.89 16.78 2.88
C HIS A 48 -34.24 15.59 2.12
N HIS A 49 -32.98 15.25 2.43
CA HIS A 49 -32.30 14.05 1.93
C HIS A 49 -32.37 12.86 2.92
N HIS A 50 -32.98 13.05 4.10
CA HIS A 50 -33.27 11.96 5.01
C HIS A 50 -34.41 11.10 4.48
N GLU A 51 -34.26 9.75 4.54
CA GLU A 51 -35.29 8.81 4.11
C GLU A 51 -36.21 8.47 5.28
N GLU A 52 -37.44 8.97 5.25
CA GLU A 52 -38.46 8.71 6.27
C GLU A 52 -39.50 7.68 5.85
N THR A 53 -39.22 6.86 4.86
CA THR A 53 -40.20 5.95 4.29
C THR A 53 -40.56 4.82 5.24
N TYR A 54 -41.79 4.80 5.74
CA TYR A 54 -42.36 3.63 6.40
C TYR A 54 -42.83 2.63 5.36
N ARG A 55 -42.40 1.38 5.49
CA ARG A 55 -42.80 0.26 4.60
C ARG A 55 -43.35 -0.89 5.45
N SER A 56 -44.13 -1.77 4.82
CA SER A 56 -44.56 -3.00 5.43
C SER A 56 -43.36 -3.81 5.95
N HIS A 57 -43.45 -4.34 7.15
CA HIS A 57 -42.39 -5.05 7.86
C HIS A 57 -41.23 -4.15 8.37
N SER A 58 -41.39 -2.83 8.42
CA SER A 58 -40.40 -1.93 9.02
C SER A 58 -40.26 -2.17 10.53
N ALA A 59 -39.03 -2.24 11.00
CA ALA A 59 -38.71 -2.21 12.42
C ALA A 59 -38.56 -0.76 12.87
N VAL A 60 -39.54 -0.20 13.57
CA VAL A 60 -39.49 1.17 14.09
C VAL A 60 -38.60 1.20 15.33
N CYS A 61 -37.61 2.08 15.32
CA CYS A 61 -36.58 2.17 16.37
C CYS A 61 -36.69 3.44 17.25
N VAL A 62 -37.86 4.09 17.25
CA VAL A 62 -38.18 5.23 18.08
C VAL A 62 -39.52 5.02 18.79
N PRO A 63 -39.77 5.64 20.00
CA PRO A 63 -41.05 5.55 20.68
C PRO A 63 -42.20 6.14 19.84
N GLU A 64 -43.37 5.58 20.00
CA GLU A 64 -44.59 6.13 19.38
C GLU A 64 -44.99 7.52 19.95
N PRO A 65 -45.53 8.42 19.09
CA PRO A 65 -45.63 8.28 17.63
C PRO A 65 -44.30 8.53 16.93
N GLY A 66 -43.82 7.55 16.13
CA GLY A 66 -42.59 7.66 15.37
C GLY A 66 -42.52 6.60 14.28
N SER A 67 -41.77 6.87 13.22
CA SER A 67 -41.68 6.00 12.03
C SER A 67 -40.25 5.68 11.58
N LEU A 68 -39.23 6.08 12.34
CA LEU A 68 -37.83 5.88 11.95
C LEU A 68 -37.51 4.38 11.86
N ALA A 69 -37.12 3.94 10.66
CA ALA A 69 -36.68 2.57 10.39
C ALA A 69 -35.25 2.56 9.83
N ARG A 70 -34.28 2.16 10.64
CA ARG A 70 -32.84 2.17 10.29
C ARG A 70 -32.48 1.36 9.06
N GLN A 71 -33.27 0.35 8.69
CA GLN A 71 -33.01 -0.47 7.52
C GLN A 71 -33.08 0.29 6.18
N TYR A 72 -33.73 1.46 6.14
CA TYR A 72 -33.92 2.25 4.93
C TYR A 72 -33.06 3.51 4.87
N ILE A 73 -32.34 3.84 5.93
CA ILE A 73 -31.44 5.00 5.96
C ILE A 73 -29.98 4.61 5.72
N ARG A 74 -29.19 5.57 5.35
CA ARG A 74 -27.74 5.44 5.17
C ARG A 74 -27.04 5.55 6.52
N ASN A 75 -26.92 4.45 7.25
CA ASN A 75 -26.26 4.47 8.55
C ASN A 75 -24.76 4.71 8.41
N ASP A 76 -24.23 5.67 9.14
CA ASP A 76 -22.80 5.89 9.28
C ASP A 76 -22.28 5.14 10.50
N TYR A 77 -21.52 4.07 10.28
CA TYR A 77 -20.97 3.18 11.29
C TYR A 77 -22.04 2.40 12.10
N PRO A 78 -22.82 1.54 11.46
CA PRO A 78 -23.98 0.85 12.05
C PRO A 78 -23.62 -0.22 13.06
N SER A 79 -24.46 -0.36 14.09
CA SER A 79 -24.41 -1.39 15.13
C SER A 79 -25.19 -2.66 14.74
N TYR A 80 -24.97 -3.73 15.51
CA TYR A 80 -25.82 -4.92 15.49
C TYR A 80 -27.04 -4.73 16.42
N GLY A 81 -28.19 -5.22 15.98
CA GLY A 81 -29.38 -5.37 16.84
C GLY A 81 -30.25 -4.13 17.01
N THR A 82 -30.10 -3.10 16.15
CA THR A 82 -30.84 -1.82 16.23
C THR A 82 -31.77 -1.57 15.06
N GLY A 83 -32.13 -2.59 14.30
CA GLY A 83 -33.07 -2.51 13.18
C GLY A 83 -32.43 -2.20 11.81
N ASP A 84 -31.12 -2.09 11.70
CA ASP A 84 -30.40 -2.17 10.44
C ASP A 84 -29.99 -3.63 10.20
N PHE A 85 -30.57 -4.26 9.18
CA PHE A 85 -30.36 -5.68 8.90
C PHE A 85 -29.19 -5.95 7.95
N LYS A 86 -28.53 -4.90 7.46
CA LYS A 86 -27.24 -5.02 6.75
C LYS A 86 -26.11 -5.32 7.75
N SER A 87 -24.97 -5.78 7.26
CA SER A 87 -23.79 -6.08 8.08
C SER A 87 -23.39 -4.89 8.95
N PRO A 88 -23.17 -5.09 10.27
CA PRO A 88 -22.73 -4.04 11.18
C PRO A 88 -21.24 -3.72 10.97
N ALA A 89 -20.84 -2.48 11.26
CA ALA A 89 -19.44 -2.06 11.27
C ALA A 89 -18.68 -2.56 12.51
N TYR A 90 -19.38 -2.74 13.60
CA TYR A 90 -18.83 -3.24 14.88
C TYR A 90 -19.81 -4.17 15.60
N THR A 91 -19.26 -4.98 16.50
CA THR A 91 -20.05 -5.86 17.38
C THR A 91 -19.38 -5.93 18.75
N VAL A 92 -20.14 -5.59 19.79
CA VAL A 92 -19.71 -5.65 21.19
C VAL A 92 -20.39 -6.83 21.86
N LEU A 93 -19.61 -7.79 22.37
CA LEU A 93 -20.09 -8.87 23.23
C LEU A 93 -20.02 -8.40 24.67
N GLN A 94 -21.17 -8.36 25.34
CA GLN A 94 -21.31 -7.99 26.74
C GLN A 94 -21.18 -9.24 27.64
N GLU A 95 -20.92 -9.03 28.93
CA GLU A 95 -20.76 -10.12 29.92
C GLU A 95 -21.99 -11.05 30.00
N ASN A 96 -23.20 -10.51 29.84
CA ASN A 96 -24.44 -11.28 29.80
C ASN A 96 -24.68 -12.05 28.50
N GLY A 97 -23.75 -12.03 27.54
CA GLY A 97 -23.83 -12.66 26.22
C GLY A 97 -24.57 -11.84 25.16
N SER A 98 -25.15 -10.67 25.48
CA SER A 98 -25.78 -9.78 24.50
C SER A 98 -24.75 -9.22 23.53
N ARG A 99 -25.19 -9.03 22.28
CA ARG A 99 -24.40 -8.30 21.26
C ARG A 99 -25.12 -7.05 20.76
N ILE A 100 -26.21 -6.70 21.42
CA ILE A 100 -27.02 -5.51 21.05
C ILE A 100 -26.34 -4.28 21.65
N SER A 101 -26.05 -3.28 20.82
CA SER A 101 -25.45 -2.01 21.23
C SER A 101 -26.22 -0.85 20.62
N ASP A 102 -26.50 0.19 21.39
CA ASP A 102 -27.21 1.37 20.92
C ASP A 102 -26.49 2.65 21.35
N TYR A 103 -25.45 3.00 20.60
CA TYR A 103 -24.65 4.20 20.84
C TYR A 103 -25.40 5.44 20.34
N LYS A 104 -25.56 6.42 21.23
CA LYS A 104 -26.27 7.68 20.98
C LYS A 104 -25.32 8.86 21.01
N TYR A 105 -25.52 9.80 20.12
CA TYR A 105 -24.78 11.06 20.09
C TYR A 105 -24.91 11.81 21.43
N THR A 106 -23.76 12.21 21.96
CA THR A 106 -23.67 13.03 23.19
C THR A 106 -22.90 14.33 22.97
N GLY A 107 -22.18 14.45 21.87
CA GLY A 107 -21.41 15.65 21.56
C GLY A 107 -20.42 15.46 20.40
N HIS A 108 -19.70 16.51 20.10
CA HIS A 108 -18.66 16.50 19.09
C HIS A 108 -17.52 17.47 19.39
N LYS A 109 -16.41 17.31 18.68
CA LYS A 109 -15.29 18.25 18.66
C LYS A 109 -14.85 18.51 17.23
N ILE A 110 -14.55 19.78 16.92
CA ILE A 110 -13.89 20.17 15.67
C ILE A 110 -12.49 20.64 16.03
N ILE A 111 -11.48 19.93 15.51
CA ILE A 111 -10.06 20.10 15.85
C ILE A 111 -9.35 20.62 14.61
N LYS A 112 -8.54 21.66 14.75
CA LYS A 112 -7.61 22.09 13.70
C LYS A 112 -6.46 21.09 13.58
N GLY A 113 -6.10 20.75 12.35
CA GLY A 113 -5.12 19.73 12.09
C GLY A 113 -5.64 18.31 12.26
N LYS A 114 -4.72 17.38 12.45
CA LYS A 114 -4.99 15.94 12.56
C LYS A 114 -4.30 15.36 13.80
N PRO A 115 -5.05 14.85 14.78
CA PRO A 115 -4.47 14.16 15.92
C PRO A 115 -3.66 12.92 15.51
N SER A 116 -2.56 12.64 16.24
CA SER A 116 -1.76 11.42 16.05
C SER A 116 -2.56 10.17 16.44
N LEU A 117 -2.37 9.09 15.69
CA LEU A 117 -3.00 7.80 15.95
C LEU A 117 -2.04 6.77 16.57
N ALA A 118 -0.86 7.20 17.06
CA ALA A 118 0.11 6.29 17.65
C ALA A 118 -0.53 5.34 18.69
N PRO A 119 -0.14 4.04 18.73
CA PRO A 119 1.01 3.43 18.04
C PRO A 119 0.74 2.97 16.60
N LEU A 120 -0.46 3.17 16.08
CA LEU A 120 -0.81 2.81 14.71
C LEU A 120 -0.22 3.82 13.70
N PRO A 121 0.23 3.35 12.52
CA PRO A 121 0.56 4.24 11.41
C PRO A 121 -0.69 4.95 10.92
N SER A 122 -0.53 6.20 10.52
CA SER A 122 -1.61 7.01 9.95
C SER A 122 -1.05 8.11 9.07
N THR A 123 -1.87 8.66 8.20
CA THR A 123 -1.54 9.91 7.54
C THR A 123 -1.42 11.03 8.57
N TYR A 124 -0.61 12.05 8.29
CA TYR A 124 -0.31 13.15 9.23
C TYR A 124 -0.37 14.51 8.55
N VAL A 125 -0.26 15.58 9.32
CA VAL A 125 -0.10 16.97 8.86
C VAL A 125 1.19 17.55 9.41
N GLU A 126 1.81 18.47 8.67
CA GLU A 126 2.99 19.21 9.12
C GLU A 126 2.58 20.53 9.82
N CYS A 127 1.40 21.04 9.49
CA CYS A 127 0.80 22.17 10.18
C CYS A 127 -0.72 22.03 10.23
N ASP A 128 -1.33 22.67 11.24
CA ASP A 128 -2.78 22.55 11.52
C ASP A 128 -3.67 23.09 10.38
N SER A 129 -3.12 23.91 9.47
CA SER A 129 -3.89 24.44 8.33
C SER A 129 -4.13 23.44 7.21
N GLU A 130 -3.45 22.28 7.22
CA GLU A 130 -3.54 21.27 6.17
C GLU A 130 -4.76 20.37 6.26
N ALA A 131 -5.40 20.31 7.44
CA ALA A 131 -6.60 19.51 7.65
C ALA A 131 -7.46 20.06 8.80
N ASP A 132 -8.71 19.64 8.83
CA ASP A 132 -9.59 19.76 10.02
C ASP A 132 -10.12 18.36 10.36
N THR A 133 -10.28 18.07 11.65
CA THR A 133 -10.81 16.80 12.16
C THR A 133 -12.10 17.01 12.93
N LEU A 134 -13.14 16.26 12.58
CA LEU A 134 -14.37 16.10 13.35
C LEU A 134 -14.29 14.81 14.16
N GLU A 135 -14.51 14.91 15.46
CA GLU A 135 -14.77 13.78 16.35
C GLU A 135 -16.24 13.82 16.78
N ILE A 136 -17.03 12.82 16.42
CA ILE A 136 -18.40 12.61 16.89
C ILE A 136 -18.36 11.62 18.04
N ILE A 137 -18.91 12.02 19.19
CA ILE A 137 -18.89 11.26 20.43
C ILE A 137 -20.26 10.64 20.67
N LEU A 138 -20.28 9.30 20.79
CA LEU A 138 -21.48 8.54 21.09
C LEU A 138 -21.24 7.69 22.34
N VAL A 139 -22.29 7.44 23.11
CA VAL A 139 -22.23 6.63 24.34
C VAL A 139 -23.33 5.57 24.29
N ASP A 140 -22.97 4.34 24.66
CA ASP A 140 -23.91 3.28 25.01
C ASP A 140 -24.10 3.28 26.53
N ASP A 141 -25.29 3.66 26.99
CA ASP A 141 -25.61 3.87 28.41
C ASP A 141 -25.60 2.53 29.21
N VAL A 142 -25.83 1.39 28.55
CA VAL A 142 -25.88 0.07 29.20
C VAL A 142 -24.47 -0.43 29.55
N THR A 143 -23.54 -0.27 28.61
CA THR A 143 -22.15 -0.71 28.81
C THR A 143 -21.25 0.41 29.34
N ASN A 144 -21.75 1.63 29.43
CA ASN A 144 -20.97 2.84 29.72
C ASN A 144 -19.69 2.93 28.88
N THR A 145 -19.83 2.66 27.59
CA THR A 145 -18.74 2.72 26.60
C THR A 145 -18.92 3.91 25.69
N GLU A 146 -17.90 4.73 25.59
CA GLU A 146 -17.83 5.84 24.65
C GLU A 146 -17.25 5.37 23.33
N MET A 147 -17.87 5.71 22.22
CA MET A 147 -17.37 5.52 20.86
C MET A 147 -17.12 6.86 20.20
N VAL A 148 -15.92 7.08 19.67
CA VAL A 148 -15.53 8.30 18.96
C VAL A 148 -15.32 7.97 17.50
N LEU A 149 -16.15 8.54 16.63
CA LEU A 149 -16.00 8.47 15.18
C LEU A 149 -15.18 9.67 14.72
N SER A 150 -14.02 9.43 14.14
CA SER A 150 -13.10 10.46 13.68
C SER A 150 -13.12 10.60 12.15
N TYR A 151 -13.24 11.84 11.68
CA TYR A 151 -13.26 12.21 10.25
C TYR A 151 -12.29 13.37 10.04
N THR A 152 -11.19 13.13 9.32
CA THR A 152 -10.25 14.19 8.95
C THR A 152 -10.40 14.53 7.48
N ILE A 153 -10.64 15.78 7.15
CA ILE A 153 -10.66 16.28 5.76
C ILE A 153 -9.41 17.11 5.49
N TYR A 154 -8.66 16.75 4.45
CA TYR A 154 -7.48 17.47 4.02
C TYR A 154 -7.84 18.67 3.15
N ALA A 155 -7.13 19.78 3.28
CA ALA A 155 -7.40 21.00 2.51
C ALA A 155 -7.12 20.80 1.00
N ASP A 156 -6.00 20.14 0.66
CA ASP A 156 -5.49 20.07 -0.71
C ASP A 156 -5.83 18.78 -1.45
N TYR A 157 -6.32 17.75 -0.77
CA TYR A 157 -6.62 16.44 -1.38
C TYR A 157 -8.11 16.14 -1.33
N PRO A 158 -8.70 15.50 -2.36
CA PRO A 158 -10.09 15.02 -2.32
C PRO A 158 -10.21 13.78 -1.44
N VAL A 159 -9.75 13.90 -0.19
CA VAL A 159 -9.56 12.79 0.75
C VAL A 159 -10.18 13.10 2.10
N ILE A 160 -10.84 12.07 2.65
CA ILE A 160 -11.29 12.02 4.04
C ILE A 160 -10.67 10.79 4.69
N THR A 161 -10.07 10.92 5.87
CA THR A 161 -9.62 9.75 6.63
C THR A 161 -10.54 9.45 7.79
N ARG A 162 -10.69 8.17 8.11
CA ARG A 162 -11.63 7.66 9.11
C ARG A 162 -10.95 6.65 10.03
N HIS A 163 -11.26 6.72 11.32
CA HIS A 163 -11.03 5.67 12.30
C HIS A 163 -12.05 5.76 13.43
N THR A 164 -12.15 4.71 14.23
CA THR A 164 -13.06 4.63 15.37
C THR A 164 -12.29 4.28 16.63
N ARG A 165 -12.60 4.94 17.75
CA ARG A 165 -12.07 4.64 19.07
C ARG A 165 -13.20 4.21 20.01
N PHE A 166 -12.95 3.15 20.79
CA PHE A 166 -13.82 2.72 21.88
C PHE A 166 -13.10 2.96 23.20
N ASN A 167 -13.71 3.68 24.12
CA ASN A 167 -13.22 3.97 25.47
C ASN A 167 -14.19 3.35 26.46
N HIS A 168 -13.79 2.26 27.11
CA HIS A 168 -14.68 1.54 28.04
C HIS A 168 -14.56 2.12 29.44
N LYS A 169 -15.72 2.51 30.04
CA LYS A 169 -15.82 3.11 31.39
C LYS A 169 -16.78 2.32 32.31
N GLY A 170 -17.33 1.20 31.79
CA GLY A 170 -18.22 0.34 32.56
C GLY A 170 -17.47 -0.57 33.54
N GLU A 171 -18.18 -1.10 34.52
CA GLU A 171 -17.59 -1.99 35.54
C GLU A 171 -17.31 -3.40 34.99
N SER A 172 -18.23 -3.93 34.17
CA SER A 172 -18.09 -5.24 33.55
C SER A 172 -17.34 -5.15 32.22
N PRO A 173 -16.40 -6.08 31.94
CA PRO A 173 -15.64 -6.06 30.69
C PRO A 173 -16.53 -6.29 29.47
N ILE A 174 -16.12 -5.73 28.34
CA ILE A 174 -16.71 -5.98 27.02
C ILE A 174 -15.68 -6.56 26.07
N VAL A 175 -16.14 -7.24 25.01
CA VAL A 175 -15.28 -7.75 23.95
C VAL A 175 -15.74 -7.24 22.60
N LEU A 176 -14.85 -6.54 21.88
CA LEU A 176 -15.07 -6.16 20.50
C LEU A 176 -14.78 -7.38 19.62
N THR A 177 -15.81 -8.00 19.05
CA THR A 177 -15.66 -9.14 18.12
C THR A 177 -15.63 -8.71 16.66
N LYS A 178 -15.93 -7.43 16.40
CA LYS A 178 -15.79 -6.74 15.12
C LYS A 178 -15.61 -5.25 15.40
N ALA A 179 -14.64 -4.61 14.75
CA ALA A 179 -14.41 -3.17 14.85
C ALA A 179 -13.73 -2.69 13.55
N LEU A 180 -14.52 -2.44 12.51
CA LEU A 180 -14.03 -1.93 11.25
C LEU A 180 -13.68 -0.44 11.39
N SER A 181 -12.91 0.11 10.47
CA SER A 181 -12.45 1.51 10.53
C SER A 181 -13.53 2.50 10.13
N PHE A 182 -14.39 2.10 9.18
CA PHE A 182 -15.53 2.91 8.72
C PHE A 182 -16.63 2.04 8.10
N ALA A 183 -17.79 2.67 7.92
CA ALA A 183 -18.84 2.25 7.00
C ALA A 183 -19.35 3.49 6.26
N VAL A 184 -19.81 3.32 5.02
CA VAL A 184 -20.51 4.35 4.23
C VAL A 184 -21.54 3.69 3.34
N ASP A 185 -22.75 4.26 3.29
CA ASP A 185 -23.88 3.76 2.49
C ASP A 185 -24.13 4.66 1.28
N PHE A 186 -24.38 4.06 0.10
CA PHE A 186 -24.82 4.72 -1.12
C PHE A 186 -26.24 4.28 -1.46
N LEU A 187 -27.02 5.15 -2.15
CA LEU A 187 -28.43 4.86 -2.47
C LEU A 187 -28.66 3.99 -3.70
N ASP A 188 -27.61 3.65 -4.43
CA ASP A 188 -27.70 2.83 -5.64
C ASP A 188 -26.63 1.75 -5.67
N MET A 189 -26.78 0.78 -6.58
CA MET A 189 -25.84 -0.32 -6.80
C MET A 189 -25.16 -0.28 -8.16
N ASP A 190 -25.31 0.80 -8.92
CA ASP A 190 -24.74 0.90 -10.27
C ASP A 190 -23.24 1.22 -10.23
N TYR A 191 -22.49 0.29 -9.66
CA TYR A 191 -21.04 0.34 -9.53
C TYR A 191 -20.41 -0.99 -9.93
N ASP A 192 -19.16 -0.89 -10.39
CA ASP A 192 -18.22 -1.99 -10.42
C ASP A 192 -17.29 -1.90 -9.21
N MET A 193 -17.04 -3.02 -8.55
CA MET A 193 -16.00 -3.16 -7.53
C MET A 193 -14.66 -3.44 -8.19
N ILE A 194 -13.70 -2.55 -7.96
CA ILE A 194 -12.31 -2.72 -8.36
C ILE A 194 -11.52 -3.20 -7.17
N HIS A 195 -10.72 -4.26 -7.34
CA HIS A 195 -9.81 -4.77 -6.32
C HIS A 195 -8.56 -5.36 -6.95
N PHE A 196 -7.53 -5.56 -6.12
CA PHE A 196 -6.22 -6.02 -6.55
C PHE A 196 -5.90 -7.33 -5.85
N SER A 197 -5.84 -8.40 -6.66
CA SER A 197 -5.69 -9.76 -6.17
C SER A 197 -4.69 -10.53 -7.02
N GLY A 198 -3.97 -11.46 -6.41
CA GLY A 198 -2.94 -12.19 -7.10
C GLY A 198 -2.47 -13.43 -6.35
N ALA A 199 -1.18 -13.61 -6.36
CA ALA A 199 -0.44 -14.61 -5.61
C ALA A 199 1.04 -14.19 -5.58
N TRP A 200 1.89 -14.95 -4.91
CA TRP A 200 3.34 -14.81 -5.04
C TRP A 200 3.77 -14.74 -6.52
N ALA A 201 4.64 -13.78 -6.84
CA ALA A 201 5.20 -13.52 -8.18
C ALA A 201 4.17 -13.08 -9.26
N ARG A 202 2.94 -12.75 -8.87
CA ARG A 202 1.90 -12.10 -9.70
C ARG A 202 0.93 -11.30 -8.84
N GLU A 203 1.47 -10.46 -8.00
CA GLU A 203 0.74 -9.69 -7.00
C GLU A 203 -0.11 -8.58 -7.62
N ARG A 204 -1.20 -8.25 -6.96
CA ARG A 204 -2.05 -7.07 -7.23
C ARG A 204 -2.61 -6.97 -8.65
N TYR A 205 -2.92 -8.06 -9.35
CA TYR A 205 -3.61 -7.97 -10.63
C TYR A 205 -4.98 -7.33 -10.48
N LYS A 206 -5.23 -6.23 -11.23
CA LYS A 206 -6.51 -5.52 -11.24
C LYS A 206 -7.66 -6.48 -11.60
N LYS A 207 -8.69 -6.45 -10.78
CA LYS A 207 -9.98 -7.12 -11.01
C LYS A 207 -11.09 -6.08 -11.00
N ARG A 208 -12.04 -6.24 -11.91
CA ARG A 208 -13.24 -5.42 -12.02
C ARG A 208 -14.43 -6.33 -12.11
N ARG A 209 -15.42 -6.17 -11.23
CA ARG A 209 -16.64 -6.96 -11.21
C ARG A 209 -17.83 -6.08 -10.87
N LYS A 210 -18.93 -6.27 -11.60
CA LYS A 210 -20.21 -5.62 -11.33
C LYS A 210 -20.71 -5.98 -9.93
N LEU A 211 -21.30 -5.03 -9.23
CA LEU A 211 -21.98 -5.30 -7.97
C LEU A 211 -23.28 -6.07 -8.22
N GLU A 212 -23.57 -7.00 -7.33
CA GLU A 212 -24.80 -7.76 -7.28
C GLU A 212 -25.35 -7.75 -5.86
N MET A 213 -26.65 -8.03 -5.71
CA MET A 213 -27.32 -8.13 -4.41
C MET A 213 -26.62 -9.18 -3.52
N GLY A 214 -26.37 -8.82 -2.28
CA GLY A 214 -25.65 -9.64 -1.30
C GLY A 214 -24.25 -9.08 -1.00
N ILE A 215 -23.39 -9.92 -0.42
CA ILE A 215 -22.05 -9.51 0.05
C ILE A 215 -20.98 -9.91 -0.97
N GLN A 216 -20.13 -8.95 -1.31
CA GLN A 216 -18.91 -9.13 -2.07
C GLN A 216 -17.75 -8.62 -1.24
N SER A 217 -16.73 -9.44 -1.02
CA SER A 217 -15.62 -9.07 -0.16
C SER A 217 -14.28 -9.59 -0.67
N ILE A 218 -13.22 -8.97 -0.19
CA ILE A 218 -11.85 -9.45 -0.20
C ILE A 218 -11.26 -9.26 1.20
N GLY A 219 -10.27 -10.04 1.54
CA GLY A 219 -9.60 -9.91 2.84
C GLY A 219 -8.47 -10.90 2.99
N THR A 220 -7.76 -10.80 4.09
CA THR A 220 -6.73 -11.75 4.49
C THR A 220 -6.79 -12.02 5.99
N ALA A 221 -6.49 -13.25 6.36
CA ALA A 221 -6.41 -13.73 7.75
C ALA A 221 -5.08 -14.46 8.01
N THR A 222 -4.03 -14.10 7.28
CA THR A 222 -2.71 -14.75 7.32
C THR A 222 -1.80 -14.29 8.47
N GLY A 223 -2.18 -13.25 9.19
CA GLY A 223 -1.57 -12.76 10.42
C GLY A 223 -0.35 -11.86 10.25
N THR A 224 0.58 -12.19 9.38
CA THR A 224 1.89 -11.54 9.25
C THR A 224 1.98 -10.46 8.18
N GLY A 225 0.96 -10.29 7.39
CA GLY A 225 0.93 -9.29 6.31
C GLY A 225 -0.45 -9.13 5.73
N SER A 226 -0.65 -8.07 4.97
CA SER A 226 -1.90 -7.82 4.25
C SER A 226 -2.16 -8.84 3.13
N GLY A 227 -1.11 -9.50 2.65
CA GLY A 227 -1.18 -10.69 1.79
C GLY A 227 -0.88 -10.43 0.32
N ALA A 228 -0.33 -11.46 -0.36
CA ALA A 228 -0.17 -11.47 -1.81
C ALA A 228 -1.50 -11.66 -2.54
N ASP A 229 -2.45 -12.37 -1.89
CA ASP A 229 -3.72 -12.73 -2.48
C ASP A 229 -4.64 -11.53 -2.70
N HIS A 230 -4.68 -10.62 -1.74
CA HIS A 230 -5.50 -9.40 -1.78
C HIS A 230 -4.73 -8.21 -1.17
N ASN A 231 -4.89 -7.04 -1.77
CA ASN A 231 -4.36 -5.79 -1.22
C ASN A 231 -5.45 -5.06 -0.42
N PRO A 232 -5.14 -4.34 0.68
CA PRO A 232 -6.12 -3.65 1.52
C PRO A 232 -6.67 -2.37 0.85
N PHE A 233 -7.20 -2.53 -0.36
CA PHE A 233 -7.78 -1.49 -1.18
C PHE A 233 -8.93 -2.03 -2.02
N ILE A 234 -10.02 -1.28 -2.06
CA ILE A 234 -11.11 -1.44 -3.04
C ILE A 234 -11.50 -0.08 -3.61
N ALA A 235 -12.10 -0.07 -4.80
CA ALA A 235 -12.80 1.11 -5.30
C ALA A 235 -14.16 0.73 -5.86
N LEU A 236 -15.12 1.64 -5.72
CA LEU A 236 -16.38 1.64 -6.47
C LEU A 236 -16.25 2.62 -7.63
N ALA A 237 -16.53 2.17 -8.83
CA ALA A 237 -16.49 2.99 -10.04
C ALA A 237 -17.76 2.80 -10.84
N ARG A 238 -18.25 3.86 -11.49
CA ARG A 238 -19.36 3.69 -12.42
C ARG A 238 -18.94 2.77 -13.58
N PRO A 239 -19.87 2.00 -14.19
CA PRO A 239 -19.53 1.03 -15.23
C PRO A 239 -18.74 1.62 -16.42
N GLU A 240 -19.03 2.86 -16.79
CA GLU A 240 -18.34 3.58 -17.88
C GLU A 240 -17.01 4.21 -17.49
N THR A 241 -16.61 4.13 -16.23
CA THR A 241 -15.36 4.75 -15.75
C THR A 241 -14.13 4.14 -16.40
N THR A 242 -13.25 5.02 -16.90
CA THR A 242 -11.97 4.72 -17.53
C THR A 242 -10.79 5.25 -16.69
N GLU A 243 -9.59 5.16 -17.23
CA GLU A 243 -8.42 5.77 -16.59
C GLU A 243 -8.53 7.30 -16.49
N SER A 244 -9.20 7.97 -17.46
CA SER A 244 -9.23 9.43 -17.61
C SER A 244 -10.62 10.05 -17.43
N SER A 245 -11.66 9.27 -17.17
CA SER A 245 -13.03 9.79 -17.05
C SER A 245 -13.90 8.91 -16.15
N GLY A 246 -14.93 9.52 -15.59
CA GLY A 246 -15.93 8.83 -14.77
C GLY A 246 -15.66 8.94 -13.26
N GLU A 247 -16.67 8.58 -12.50
CA GLU A 247 -16.72 8.70 -11.04
C GLU A 247 -16.10 7.48 -10.36
N VAL A 248 -15.23 7.72 -9.36
CA VAL A 248 -14.55 6.69 -8.57
C VAL A 248 -14.53 7.08 -7.09
N TYR A 249 -14.85 6.13 -6.25
CA TYR A 249 -14.66 6.15 -4.79
C TYR A 249 -13.62 5.10 -4.41
N GLY A 250 -12.44 5.51 -3.97
CA GLY A 250 -11.38 4.60 -3.50
C GLY A 250 -11.33 4.53 -1.98
N PHE A 251 -11.06 3.32 -1.46
CA PHE A 251 -11.00 3.02 -0.03
C PHE A 251 -9.75 2.20 0.26
N SER A 252 -8.86 2.73 1.09
CA SER A 252 -7.59 2.12 1.46
C SER A 252 -7.44 2.03 2.97
N LEU A 253 -6.73 1.01 3.48
CA LEU A 253 -6.49 0.83 4.90
C LEU A 253 -5.00 1.00 5.24
N VAL A 254 -4.70 1.88 6.17
CA VAL A 254 -3.33 2.09 6.68
C VAL A 254 -3.03 1.05 7.74
N TYR A 255 -2.83 -0.19 7.29
CA TYR A 255 -2.63 -1.35 8.17
C TYR A 255 -1.95 -2.50 7.44
N SER A 256 -1.09 -3.26 8.15
CA SER A 256 -0.30 -4.35 7.57
C SER A 256 -0.71 -5.74 8.08
N GLY A 257 -1.75 -5.82 8.91
CA GLY A 257 -2.29 -7.08 9.41
C GLY A 257 -3.51 -7.58 8.64
N ASN A 258 -4.26 -8.46 9.28
CA ASN A 258 -5.50 -9.02 8.72
C ASN A 258 -6.54 -7.94 8.44
N PHE A 259 -7.09 -7.92 7.24
CA PHE A 259 -8.10 -6.94 6.85
C PHE A 259 -9.31 -7.58 6.17
N LEU A 260 -10.45 -6.91 6.28
CA LEU A 260 -11.66 -7.17 5.51
C LEU A 260 -12.05 -5.90 4.76
N ALA A 261 -12.27 -6.00 3.46
CA ALA A 261 -12.97 -5.01 2.64
C ALA A 261 -14.25 -5.64 2.11
N GLN A 262 -15.40 -5.08 2.48
CA GLN A 262 -16.71 -5.64 2.18
C GLN A 262 -17.60 -4.60 1.51
N VAL A 263 -18.30 -5.03 0.45
CA VAL A 263 -19.38 -4.29 -0.20
C VAL A 263 -20.63 -5.14 -0.12
N GLU A 264 -21.69 -4.61 0.48
CA GLU A 264 -22.98 -5.28 0.60
C GLU A 264 -24.05 -4.48 -0.11
N VAL A 265 -24.76 -5.13 -1.05
CA VAL A 265 -25.93 -4.56 -1.72
C VAL A 265 -27.20 -5.15 -1.10
N SER A 266 -28.04 -4.27 -0.57
CA SER A 266 -29.32 -4.68 0.04
C SER A 266 -30.40 -4.95 -1.01
N THR A 267 -31.54 -5.48 -0.57
CA THR A 267 -32.74 -5.69 -1.40
C THR A 267 -33.42 -4.40 -1.87
N HIS A 268 -32.91 -3.25 -1.46
CA HIS A 268 -33.35 -1.91 -1.87
C HIS A 268 -32.26 -1.19 -2.68
N ASP A 269 -31.33 -1.95 -3.26
CA ASP A 269 -30.19 -1.46 -4.07
C ASP A 269 -29.24 -0.50 -3.33
N MET A 270 -29.36 -0.40 -2.00
CA MET A 270 -28.41 0.37 -1.20
C MET A 270 -27.08 -0.39 -1.10
N THR A 271 -25.99 0.30 -1.36
CA THR A 271 -24.63 -0.26 -1.30
C THR A 271 -23.93 0.21 -0.05
N ARG A 272 -23.53 -0.71 0.83
CA ARG A 272 -22.69 -0.45 2.01
C ARG A 272 -21.26 -0.84 1.76
N VAL A 273 -20.32 0.06 1.98
CA VAL A 273 -18.88 -0.20 1.92
C VAL A 273 -18.30 -0.14 3.32
N MET A 274 -17.50 -1.14 3.67
CA MET A 274 -16.81 -1.22 4.96
C MET A 274 -15.39 -1.75 4.77
N LEU A 275 -14.45 -1.24 5.58
CA LEU A 275 -13.05 -1.66 5.57
C LEU A 275 -12.46 -1.56 6.98
N GLY A 276 -11.63 -2.51 7.39
CA GLY A 276 -10.95 -2.52 8.67
C GLY A 276 -10.31 -3.85 9.00
N ILE A 277 -10.03 -4.08 10.30
CA ILE A 277 -9.46 -5.37 10.76
C ILE A 277 -10.46 -6.50 10.47
N HIS A 278 -9.93 -7.62 9.96
CA HIS A 278 -10.74 -8.81 9.70
C HIS A 278 -11.32 -9.38 10.99
N PRO A 279 -12.65 -9.59 11.09
CA PRO A 279 -13.27 -10.08 12.32
C PRO A 279 -13.00 -11.55 12.64
N GLU A 280 -12.53 -12.34 11.67
CA GLU A 280 -12.16 -13.73 11.91
C GLU A 280 -10.97 -13.81 12.87
N ASN A 281 -11.14 -14.55 13.96
CA ASN A 281 -10.19 -14.66 15.06
C ASN A 281 -9.82 -13.33 15.74
N PHE A 282 -10.64 -12.28 15.57
CA PHE A 282 -10.50 -11.02 16.27
C PHE A 282 -11.48 -10.96 17.46
N ALA A 283 -10.94 -10.75 18.64
CA ALA A 283 -11.72 -10.53 19.88
C ALA A 283 -10.86 -9.65 20.81
N TRP A 284 -11.18 -8.36 20.89
CA TRP A 284 -10.43 -7.41 21.71
C TRP A 284 -11.21 -7.12 22.99
N LYS A 285 -10.68 -7.58 24.12
CA LYS A 285 -11.27 -7.36 25.44
C LYS A 285 -10.92 -5.97 25.96
N LEU A 286 -11.93 -5.28 26.50
CA LEU A 286 -11.76 -3.99 27.19
C LEU A 286 -12.24 -4.12 28.63
N GLU A 287 -11.32 -3.93 29.56
CA GLU A 287 -11.60 -3.72 31.00
C GLU A 287 -11.89 -2.23 31.24
N ASN A 288 -12.38 -1.91 32.45
CA ASN A 288 -12.60 -0.52 32.86
C ASN A 288 -11.35 0.34 32.64
N GLY A 289 -11.49 1.45 31.92
CA GLY A 289 -10.40 2.38 31.59
C GLY A 289 -9.56 1.99 30.37
N GLU A 290 -9.77 0.81 29.78
CA GLU A 290 -9.08 0.43 28.54
C GLU A 290 -9.75 1.01 27.29
N SER A 291 -8.95 1.14 26.23
CA SER A 291 -9.41 1.68 24.93
C SER A 291 -8.91 0.81 23.77
N PHE A 292 -9.67 0.83 22.69
CA PHE A 292 -9.28 0.26 21.40
C PHE A 292 -9.40 1.33 20.33
N VAL A 293 -8.46 1.34 19.39
CA VAL A 293 -8.49 2.22 18.22
C VAL A 293 -8.33 1.38 16.95
N SER A 294 -9.24 1.55 16.00
CA SER A 294 -9.13 0.90 14.69
C SER A 294 -8.04 1.55 13.84
N PRO A 295 -7.41 0.83 12.88
CA PRO A 295 -6.53 1.43 11.89
C PRO A 295 -7.23 2.54 11.09
N GLU A 296 -6.45 3.48 10.56
CA GLU A 296 -6.98 4.53 9.70
C GLU A 296 -7.39 3.98 8.33
N ALA A 297 -8.57 4.38 7.85
CA ALA A 297 -8.99 4.22 6.47
C ALA A 297 -8.90 5.55 5.72
N VAL A 298 -8.49 5.50 4.46
CA VAL A 298 -8.36 6.64 3.54
C VAL A 298 -9.43 6.51 2.47
N LEU A 299 -10.35 7.47 2.42
CA LEU A 299 -11.42 7.57 1.44
C LEU A 299 -11.06 8.66 0.43
N VAL A 300 -10.94 8.32 -0.85
CA VAL A 300 -10.59 9.24 -1.93
C VAL A 300 -11.71 9.30 -2.96
N TYR A 301 -12.00 10.49 -3.47
CA TYR A 301 -13.01 10.71 -4.51
C TYR A 301 -12.37 11.26 -5.79
N SER A 302 -12.86 10.81 -6.95
CA SER A 302 -12.50 11.38 -8.26
C SER A 302 -13.72 11.39 -9.19
N GLU A 303 -13.93 12.47 -9.92
CA GLU A 303 -14.87 12.56 -11.05
C GLU A 303 -14.20 12.41 -12.41
N SER A 304 -12.87 12.23 -12.43
CA SER A 304 -12.01 12.24 -13.63
C SER A 304 -11.25 10.92 -13.80
N GLY A 305 -11.88 9.80 -13.43
CA GLY A 305 -11.35 8.47 -13.64
C GLY A 305 -10.27 8.03 -12.66
N PHE A 306 -9.68 6.86 -12.95
CA PHE A 306 -8.73 6.20 -12.06
C PHE A 306 -7.37 6.91 -11.97
N ASN A 307 -6.89 7.59 -13.03
CA ASN A 307 -5.62 8.33 -12.97
C ASN A 307 -5.68 9.43 -11.92
N SER A 308 -6.76 10.23 -11.92
CA SER A 308 -6.95 11.30 -10.93
C SER A 308 -7.08 10.79 -9.49
N MET A 309 -7.82 9.67 -9.29
CA MET A 309 -7.87 8.99 -7.99
C MET A 309 -6.48 8.59 -7.53
N SER A 310 -5.69 7.94 -8.40
CA SER A 310 -4.34 7.47 -8.09
C SER A 310 -3.39 8.61 -7.77
N GLN A 311 -3.40 9.70 -8.55
CA GLN A 311 -2.58 10.88 -8.32
C GLN A 311 -2.86 11.51 -6.95
N SER A 312 -4.13 11.55 -6.54
CA SER A 312 -4.53 12.04 -5.22
C SER A 312 -3.96 11.16 -4.08
N LEU A 313 -3.98 9.83 -4.24
CA LEU A 313 -3.37 8.89 -3.29
C LEU A 313 -1.85 8.97 -3.31
N HIS A 314 -1.22 9.07 -4.49
CA HIS A 314 0.23 9.20 -4.63
C HIS A 314 0.75 10.45 -3.92
N ASP A 315 0.09 11.58 -4.11
CA ASP A 315 0.45 12.83 -3.47
C ASP A 315 0.25 12.78 -1.95
N LEU A 316 -0.89 12.25 -1.50
CA LEU A 316 -1.14 12.07 -0.07
C LEU A 316 -0.10 11.14 0.58
N TYR A 317 0.14 9.97 -0.01
CA TYR A 317 1.06 8.98 0.59
C TYR A 317 2.50 9.45 0.55
N ARG A 318 2.94 10.07 -0.53
CA ARG A 318 4.28 10.63 -0.61
C ARG A 318 4.48 11.75 0.39
N ASN A 319 3.53 12.67 0.53
CA ASN A 319 3.70 13.89 1.31
C ASN A 319 3.23 13.77 2.77
N ARG A 320 2.25 12.89 3.05
CA ARG A 320 1.55 12.85 4.35
C ARG A 320 1.35 11.44 4.92
N LEU A 321 2.08 10.44 4.41
CA LEU A 321 2.17 9.09 4.98
C LEU A 321 3.62 8.65 5.13
N MET A 322 4.40 8.63 4.05
CA MET A 322 5.84 8.44 4.10
C MET A 322 6.48 9.52 4.95
N ARG A 323 7.49 9.17 5.75
CA ARG A 323 8.14 10.10 6.69
C ARG A 323 9.65 9.96 6.69
N GLY A 324 10.31 10.82 7.44
CA GLY A 324 11.77 10.83 7.58
C GLY A 324 12.49 11.40 6.36
N GLU A 325 13.80 11.24 6.33
CA GLU A 325 14.66 11.84 5.30
C GLU A 325 14.34 11.32 3.89
N TRP A 326 13.89 10.07 3.78
CA TRP A 326 13.68 9.41 2.50
C TRP A 326 12.32 9.73 1.86
N ARG A 327 11.45 10.50 2.53
CA ARG A 327 10.21 11.00 1.92
C ARG A 327 10.49 11.84 0.67
N ASP A 328 11.46 12.75 0.76
CA ASP A 328 11.73 13.79 -0.24
C ASP A 328 13.02 13.52 -1.05
N LYS A 329 13.63 12.35 -0.89
CA LYS A 329 14.87 11.98 -1.61
C LYS A 329 14.59 10.92 -2.67
N ALA A 330 15.09 11.15 -3.88
CA ALA A 330 15.14 10.13 -4.91
C ALA A 330 16.02 8.95 -4.48
N ARG A 331 15.65 7.75 -4.89
CA ARG A 331 16.32 6.51 -4.47
C ARG A 331 17.67 6.33 -5.18
N PRO A 332 18.68 5.80 -4.47
CA PRO A 332 19.95 5.45 -5.11
C PRO A 332 19.73 4.28 -6.08
N ILE A 333 20.49 4.28 -7.18
CA ILE A 333 20.53 3.14 -8.10
C ILE A 333 21.30 2.02 -7.41
N LEU A 334 20.65 0.88 -7.18
CA LEU A 334 21.23 -0.22 -6.45
C LEU A 334 21.58 -1.44 -7.33
N LEU A 335 22.47 -2.28 -6.81
CA LEU A 335 22.65 -3.67 -7.26
C LEU A 335 22.46 -4.58 -6.04
N ASN A 336 21.54 -5.53 -6.15
CA ASN A 336 21.31 -6.60 -5.19
C ASN A 336 21.96 -7.88 -5.70
N ASN A 337 22.66 -8.65 -4.84
CA ASN A 337 23.38 -9.86 -5.25
C ASN A 337 22.51 -11.13 -5.28
N TRP A 338 21.23 -11.10 -4.86
CA TRP A 338 20.46 -12.33 -4.69
C TRP A 338 20.42 -13.18 -5.96
N GLU A 339 19.88 -12.68 -7.06
CA GLU A 339 19.86 -13.44 -8.34
C GLU A 339 21.24 -13.66 -8.97
N ALA A 340 22.28 -12.97 -8.49
CA ALA A 340 23.66 -13.17 -8.96
C ALA A 340 24.37 -14.33 -8.26
N THR A 341 24.05 -14.63 -7.00
CA THR A 341 24.83 -15.56 -6.20
C THR A 341 24.02 -16.56 -5.38
N TYR A 342 22.77 -16.20 -5.02
CA TYR A 342 22.03 -16.89 -3.97
C TYR A 342 22.89 -17.05 -2.71
N PHE A 343 22.96 -18.24 -2.10
CA PHE A 343 23.78 -18.53 -0.93
C PHE A 343 25.27 -18.78 -1.24
N ASP A 344 25.63 -18.94 -2.53
CA ASP A 344 27.00 -19.25 -2.97
C ASP A 344 27.82 -17.96 -3.15
N PHE A 345 28.30 -17.41 -2.04
CA PHE A 345 29.20 -16.25 -2.05
C PHE A 345 30.19 -16.26 -0.87
N ASP A 346 31.26 -15.54 -1.09
CA ASP A 346 32.24 -15.09 -0.10
C ASP A 346 32.55 -13.60 -0.33
N GLU A 347 33.40 -13.03 0.53
CA GLU A 347 33.79 -11.61 0.45
C GLU A 347 34.44 -11.25 -0.91
N GLU A 348 35.28 -12.14 -1.47
CA GLU A 348 35.99 -11.87 -2.74
C GLU A 348 35.00 -11.77 -3.91
N LYS A 349 34.07 -12.72 -4.01
CA LYS A 349 33.01 -12.72 -5.03
C LYS A 349 32.12 -11.48 -4.93
N LEU A 350 31.72 -11.09 -3.71
CA LEU A 350 30.91 -9.89 -3.48
C LEU A 350 31.66 -8.62 -3.90
N LEU A 351 32.93 -8.47 -3.53
CA LEU A 351 33.75 -7.31 -3.91
C LEU A 351 33.99 -7.22 -5.41
N LYS A 352 34.09 -8.35 -6.10
CA LYS A 352 34.20 -8.39 -7.57
C LYS A 352 32.90 -7.85 -8.23
N ILE A 353 31.73 -8.26 -7.72
CA ILE A 353 30.43 -7.75 -8.20
C ILE A 353 30.30 -6.27 -7.89
N ALA A 354 30.64 -5.84 -6.65
CA ALA A 354 30.58 -4.43 -6.24
C ALA A 354 31.51 -3.55 -7.07
N SER A 355 32.73 -4.01 -7.40
CA SER A 355 33.65 -3.27 -8.26
C SER A 355 33.09 -3.06 -9.66
N LYS A 356 32.43 -4.07 -10.24
CA LYS A 356 31.76 -3.95 -11.54
C LYS A 356 30.55 -3.01 -11.46
N ALA A 357 29.76 -3.08 -10.38
CA ALA A 357 28.67 -2.16 -10.12
C ALA A 357 29.15 -0.70 -10.10
N LYS A 358 30.27 -0.41 -9.42
CA LYS A 358 30.88 0.91 -9.40
C LYS A 358 31.33 1.37 -10.79
N GLU A 359 31.95 0.50 -11.58
CA GLU A 359 32.40 0.79 -12.95
C GLU A 359 31.26 1.31 -13.83
N VAL A 360 30.06 0.72 -13.72
CA VAL A 360 28.89 1.14 -14.51
C VAL A 360 28.11 2.31 -13.87
N GLY A 361 28.52 2.78 -12.70
CA GLY A 361 27.95 3.97 -12.05
C GLY A 361 26.80 3.70 -11.08
N VAL A 362 26.57 2.45 -10.66
CA VAL A 362 25.67 2.08 -9.53
C VAL A 362 26.14 2.82 -8.26
N GLU A 363 25.21 3.11 -7.34
CA GLU A 363 25.44 3.94 -6.17
C GLU A 363 25.36 3.17 -4.85
N LEU A 364 24.67 2.03 -4.83
CA LEU A 364 24.41 1.22 -3.64
C LEU A 364 24.58 -0.27 -3.96
N PHE A 365 25.38 -0.99 -3.17
CA PHE A 365 25.49 -2.44 -3.21
C PHE A 365 24.72 -3.05 -2.04
N VAL A 366 23.81 -3.98 -2.29
CA VAL A 366 22.97 -4.63 -1.28
C VAL A 366 23.36 -6.10 -1.15
N LEU A 367 23.79 -6.50 0.04
CA LEU A 367 24.04 -7.89 0.42
C LEU A 367 22.71 -8.53 0.86
N ASP A 368 22.22 -9.49 0.09
CA ASP A 368 20.98 -10.21 0.37
C ASP A 368 21.19 -11.39 1.34
N ASP A 369 20.24 -12.34 1.45
CA ASP A 369 20.23 -13.48 2.37
C ASP A 369 21.53 -14.31 2.34
N GLY A 370 21.93 -14.88 3.49
CA GLY A 370 23.05 -15.82 3.61
C GLY A 370 24.33 -15.28 4.28
N TRP A 371 24.31 -14.05 4.83
CA TRP A 371 25.48 -13.41 5.44
C TRP A 371 25.67 -13.70 6.94
N PHE A 372 24.67 -14.27 7.63
CA PHE A 372 24.59 -14.39 9.08
C PHE A 372 24.62 -15.85 9.58
N GLY A 373 25.01 -16.07 10.83
CA GLY A 373 25.00 -17.35 11.51
C GLY A 373 25.59 -18.49 10.67
N ALA A 374 24.89 -19.60 10.59
CA ALA A 374 25.23 -20.74 9.75
C ALA A 374 24.41 -20.78 8.43
N ARG A 375 23.93 -19.63 7.93
CA ARG A 375 23.01 -19.48 6.81
C ARG A 375 23.68 -19.77 5.46
N ASP A 376 23.75 -21.06 5.09
CA ASP A 376 24.23 -21.53 3.78
C ASP A 376 23.10 -22.10 2.91
N ASP A 377 21.90 -22.16 3.48
CA ASP A 377 20.69 -22.71 2.86
C ASP A 377 19.45 -22.23 3.63
N ASP A 378 18.25 -22.61 3.19
CA ASP A 378 16.98 -22.27 3.84
C ASP A 378 16.72 -23.01 5.17
N TYR A 379 17.55 -24.00 5.55
CA TYR A 379 17.27 -24.87 6.68
C TYR A 379 17.70 -24.30 8.02
N ARG A 380 18.59 -23.32 8.05
CA ARG A 380 19.28 -22.88 9.27
C ARG A 380 19.56 -21.38 9.32
N GLY A 381 19.88 -20.90 10.52
CA GLY A 381 20.50 -19.58 10.77
C GLY A 381 19.54 -18.42 10.93
N LEU A 382 18.29 -18.46 10.48
CA LEU A 382 17.35 -17.37 10.77
C LEU A 382 17.16 -17.18 12.27
N GLY A 383 17.28 -15.94 12.73
CA GLY A 383 17.34 -15.55 14.14
C GLY A 383 18.74 -15.20 14.63
N ASP A 384 19.79 -15.68 13.97
CA ASP A 384 21.20 -15.52 14.37
C ASP A 384 21.82 -14.31 13.64
N TRP A 385 21.45 -13.10 14.07
CA TRP A 385 21.82 -11.84 13.38
C TRP A 385 23.26 -11.39 13.68
N PHE A 386 24.24 -12.32 13.53
CA PHE A 386 25.67 -12.05 13.59
C PHE A 386 26.36 -12.62 12.34
N ALA A 387 27.42 -11.96 11.90
CA ALA A 387 28.09 -12.29 10.64
C ALA A 387 28.61 -13.73 10.56
N ASN A 388 28.41 -14.40 9.44
CA ASN A 388 29.09 -15.63 9.09
C ASN A 388 30.55 -15.33 8.74
N THR A 389 31.45 -15.48 9.70
CA THR A 389 32.87 -15.13 9.54
C THR A 389 33.63 -16.00 8.54
N ARG A 390 33.07 -17.18 8.16
CA ARG A 390 33.63 -18.00 7.09
C ARG A 390 33.44 -17.35 5.72
N LYS A 391 32.26 -16.75 5.48
CA LYS A 391 31.95 -16.01 4.25
C LYS A 391 32.52 -14.58 4.28
N LEU A 392 32.45 -13.95 5.44
CA LEU A 392 32.83 -12.55 5.70
C LEU A 392 33.89 -12.50 6.82
N PRO A 393 35.17 -12.69 6.53
CA PRO A 393 36.23 -12.76 7.56
C PRO A 393 36.35 -11.46 8.42
N GLY A 394 36.04 -10.31 7.84
CA GLY A 394 36.00 -9.02 8.53
C GLY A 394 34.63 -8.67 9.14
N GLY A 395 33.66 -9.60 9.11
CA GLY A 395 32.27 -9.33 9.48
C GLY A 395 31.57 -8.38 8.51
N VAL A 396 30.36 -7.97 8.88
CA VAL A 396 29.61 -6.98 8.08
C VAL A 396 30.34 -5.64 8.00
N THR A 397 30.92 -5.19 9.10
CA THR A 397 31.68 -3.93 9.16
C THR A 397 32.84 -3.93 8.17
N GLY A 398 33.63 -5.03 8.14
CA GLY A 398 34.77 -5.15 7.24
C GLY A 398 34.38 -5.14 5.76
N LEU A 399 33.27 -5.80 5.40
CA LEU A 399 32.73 -5.76 4.03
C LEU A 399 32.19 -4.34 3.70
N ALA A 400 31.41 -3.74 4.59
CA ALA A 400 30.85 -2.39 4.40
C ALA A 400 31.95 -1.35 4.17
N ASP A 401 33.05 -1.38 4.94
CA ASP A 401 34.20 -0.50 4.76
C ASP A 401 34.86 -0.68 3.40
N LYS A 402 35.00 -1.91 2.92
CA LYS A 402 35.58 -2.20 1.59
C LYS A 402 34.68 -1.74 0.44
N VAL A 403 33.35 -1.93 0.58
CA VAL A 403 32.37 -1.44 -0.40
C VAL A 403 32.36 0.09 -0.44
N GLU A 404 32.42 0.75 0.73
CA GLU A 404 32.50 2.21 0.81
C GLU A 404 33.83 2.74 0.21
N ALA A 405 34.93 2.03 0.43
CA ALA A 405 36.23 2.37 -0.20
C ALA A 405 36.19 2.32 -1.74
N LEU A 406 35.30 1.52 -2.34
CA LEU A 406 34.99 1.55 -3.77
C LEU A 406 34.15 2.78 -4.17
N GLY A 407 33.61 3.53 -3.20
CA GLY A 407 32.72 4.66 -3.41
C GLY A 407 31.27 4.28 -3.66
N LEU A 408 30.82 3.16 -3.13
CA LEU A 408 29.42 2.70 -3.09
C LEU A 408 28.88 2.85 -1.67
N LYS A 409 27.57 3.08 -1.54
CA LYS A 409 26.85 2.83 -0.30
C LYS A 409 26.69 1.34 -0.09
N PHE A 410 26.48 0.93 1.18
CA PHE A 410 26.24 -0.47 1.53
C PHE A 410 24.86 -0.69 2.13
N GLY A 411 24.19 -1.74 1.68
CA GLY A 411 22.90 -2.19 2.19
C GLY A 411 22.91 -3.65 2.58
N ILE A 412 21.93 -4.06 3.39
CA ILE A 412 21.85 -5.42 3.90
C ILE A 412 20.39 -5.91 3.99
N TRP A 413 20.19 -7.21 3.78
CA TRP A 413 18.92 -7.91 3.94
C TRP A 413 18.78 -8.47 5.35
N VAL A 414 17.56 -8.43 5.88
CA VAL A 414 17.18 -9.06 7.16
C VAL A 414 15.76 -9.64 7.08
N GLU A 415 15.47 -10.65 7.92
CA GLU A 415 14.14 -11.25 8.08
C GLU A 415 13.86 -11.48 9.57
N LEU A 416 13.61 -10.37 10.29
CA LEU A 416 13.64 -10.32 11.75
C LEU A 416 12.51 -11.11 12.43
N GLU A 417 11.39 -11.27 11.78
CA GLU A 417 10.21 -11.95 12.34
C GLU A 417 10.30 -13.48 12.26
N MET A 418 11.31 -14.01 11.56
CA MET A 418 11.45 -15.44 11.27
C MET A 418 12.62 -16.08 12.02
N VAL A 419 12.48 -17.38 12.31
CA VAL A 419 13.50 -18.18 12.98
C VAL A 419 13.53 -19.60 12.43
N ASN A 420 14.72 -20.18 12.29
CA ASN A 420 14.87 -21.62 12.04
C ASN A 420 15.04 -22.38 13.37
N LYS A 421 14.56 -23.62 13.43
CA LYS A 421 14.86 -24.49 14.60
C LYS A 421 16.35 -24.80 14.71
N ASP A 422 17.07 -24.81 13.60
CA ASP A 422 18.54 -24.87 13.59
C ASP A 422 19.12 -23.45 13.61
N SER A 423 18.96 -22.78 14.76
CA SER A 423 19.57 -21.50 15.09
C SER A 423 19.92 -21.42 16.58
N ASP A 424 20.86 -20.58 16.94
CA ASP A 424 21.22 -20.33 18.34
C ASP A 424 20.08 -19.65 19.08
N LEU A 425 19.36 -18.74 18.41
CA LEU A 425 18.19 -18.09 18.98
C LEU A 425 17.11 -19.10 19.40
N TYR A 426 16.75 -20.04 18.51
CA TYR A 426 15.74 -21.04 18.87
C TYR A 426 16.20 -21.97 20.00
N ARG A 427 17.48 -22.36 20.00
CA ARG A 427 18.05 -23.18 21.09
C ARG A 427 18.00 -22.49 22.47
N ALA A 428 18.16 -21.16 22.46
CA ALA A 428 18.10 -20.34 23.67
C ALA A 428 16.65 -20.05 24.13
N HIS A 429 15.75 -19.81 23.16
CA HIS A 429 14.37 -19.34 23.38
C HIS A 429 13.34 -20.08 22.51
N PRO A 430 13.14 -21.41 22.73
CA PRO A 430 12.14 -22.16 21.96
C PRO A 430 10.69 -21.72 22.27
N ASP A 431 10.48 -21.05 23.39
CA ASP A 431 9.20 -20.46 23.80
C ASP A 431 8.80 -19.19 23.05
N TRP A 432 9.72 -18.58 22.31
CA TRP A 432 9.44 -17.38 21.51
C TRP A 432 8.75 -17.66 20.18
N LEU A 433 8.58 -18.95 19.82
CA LEU A 433 7.77 -19.30 18.66
C LEU A 433 6.28 -19.11 18.96
N ILE A 434 5.55 -18.60 17.95
CA ILE A 434 4.10 -18.71 17.96
C ILE A 434 3.69 -20.19 17.82
N GLY A 435 2.55 -20.55 18.38
CA GLY A 435 2.01 -21.89 18.23
C GLY A 435 1.33 -22.42 19.49
N ALA A 436 0.22 -23.14 19.31
CA ALA A 436 -0.58 -23.68 20.38
C ALA A 436 0.08 -24.93 21.00
N PRO A 437 0.14 -25.05 22.33
CA PRO A 437 0.73 -26.20 23.02
C PRO A 437 0.14 -27.53 22.55
N GLY A 438 1.00 -28.51 22.28
CA GLY A 438 0.61 -29.86 21.86
C GLY A 438 0.10 -29.99 20.43
N ARG A 439 0.18 -28.93 19.64
CA ARG A 439 -0.11 -28.94 18.20
C ARG A 439 1.18 -29.02 17.38
N PHE A 440 1.06 -29.51 16.13
CA PHE A 440 2.18 -29.49 15.19
C PHE A 440 2.51 -28.04 14.84
N GLU A 441 3.78 -27.69 14.85
CA GLU A 441 4.28 -26.36 14.47
C GLU A 441 4.60 -26.39 12.97
N CYS A 442 3.69 -25.86 12.15
CA CYS A 442 3.88 -25.78 10.70
C CYS A 442 5.08 -24.89 10.36
N HIS A 443 5.71 -25.18 9.24
CA HIS A 443 6.78 -24.34 8.70
C HIS A 443 6.61 -24.13 7.19
N SER A 444 7.17 -23.06 6.67
CA SER A 444 7.40 -22.82 5.25
C SER A 444 8.88 -22.55 5.07
N ARG A 445 9.55 -23.21 4.10
CA ARG A 445 11.00 -23.09 3.89
C ARG A 445 11.80 -23.32 5.20
N HIS A 446 11.33 -24.23 6.07
CA HIS A 446 11.91 -24.49 7.40
C HIS A 446 11.89 -23.29 8.37
N GLN A 447 11.15 -22.22 8.04
CA GLN A 447 10.99 -21.04 8.87
C GLN A 447 9.78 -21.16 9.78
N HIS A 448 9.92 -20.61 10.99
CA HIS A 448 8.87 -20.40 11.98
C HIS A 448 8.78 -18.92 12.32
N VAL A 449 7.66 -18.49 12.90
CA VAL A 449 7.40 -17.07 13.23
C VAL A 449 7.70 -16.84 14.71
N LEU A 450 8.44 -15.79 15.01
CA LEU A 450 8.64 -15.28 16.37
C LEU A 450 7.40 -14.54 16.87
N ASP A 451 7.12 -14.61 18.16
CA ASP A 451 6.00 -13.92 18.79
C ASP A 451 6.31 -12.42 19.01
N MET A 452 6.03 -11.61 18.00
CA MET A 452 6.23 -10.15 18.05
C MET A 452 5.25 -9.45 19.00
N SER A 453 4.27 -10.14 19.58
CA SER A 453 3.41 -9.56 20.62
C SER A 453 4.13 -9.44 21.98
N ARG A 454 5.30 -10.07 22.12
CA ARG A 454 6.14 -10.08 23.32
C ARG A 454 7.18 -8.96 23.24
N ASP A 455 7.23 -8.12 24.27
CA ASP A 455 8.19 -7.00 24.32
C ASP A 455 9.64 -7.46 24.33
N GLU A 456 9.95 -8.57 25.01
CA GLU A 456 11.32 -9.11 25.06
C GLU A 456 11.82 -9.62 23.70
N VAL A 457 10.94 -10.13 22.85
CA VAL A 457 11.30 -10.50 21.45
C VAL A 457 11.63 -9.25 20.63
N VAL A 458 10.78 -8.23 20.72
CA VAL A 458 11.00 -6.94 20.06
C VAL A 458 12.29 -6.28 20.56
N ASP A 459 12.56 -6.32 21.88
CA ASP A 459 13.76 -5.73 22.48
C ASP A 459 15.03 -6.46 22.06
N TYR A 460 15.01 -7.79 21.99
CA TYR A 460 16.13 -8.60 21.49
C TYR A 460 16.46 -8.26 20.03
N LEU A 461 15.46 -8.27 19.14
CA LEU A 461 15.64 -7.95 17.73
C LEU A 461 16.13 -6.50 17.53
N TYR A 462 15.56 -5.58 18.30
CA TYR A 462 16.06 -4.20 18.32
C TYR A 462 17.54 -4.13 18.73
N GLY A 463 17.95 -4.87 19.78
CA GLY A 463 19.35 -4.92 20.23
C GLY A 463 20.31 -5.45 19.14
N CYS A 464 19.90 -6.51 18.43
CA CYS A 464 20.66 -7.05 17.31
C CYS A 464 20.86 -6.02 16.20
N MET A 465 19.78 -5.35 15.79
CA MET A 465 19.82 -4.34 14.72
C MET A 465 20.52 -3.06 15.16
N ASP A 466 20.32 -2.64 16.40
CA ASP A 466 21.02 -1.49 16.98
C ASP A 466 22.54 -1.67 16.94
N LYS A 467 23.02 -2.85 17.34
CA LYS A 467 24.43 -3.19 17.28
C LYS A 467 24.93 -3.18 15.83
N LEU A 468 24.24 -3.88 14.93
CA LEU A 468 24.61 -3.98 13.52
C LEU A 468 24.75 -2.59 12.86
N LEU A 469 23.72 -1.73 13.03
CA LEU A 469 23.66 -0.41 12.41
C LEU A 469 24.61 0.61 13.07
N SER A 470 24.91 0.46 14.35
CA SER A 470 25.86 1.34 15.06
C SER A 470 27.32 0.98 14.78
N GLU A 471 27.63 -0.29 14.52
CA GLU A 471 28.98 -0.77 14.27
C GLU A 471 29.37 -0.81 12.79
N SER A 472 28.40 -0.71 11.87
CA SER A 472 28.60 -0.86 10.42
C SER A 472 28.03 0.31 9.65
N LYS A 473 28.64 0.64 8.50
CA LYS A 473 28.21 1.74 7.61
C LYS A 473 27.05 1.32 6.71
N VAL A 474 25.99 0.77 7.28
CA VAL A 474 24.78 0.36 6.58
C VAL A 474 23.91 1.60 6.34
N SER A 475 23.52 1.83 5.08
CA SER A 475 22.66 2.94 4.67
C SER A 475 21.32 2.47 4.08
N TYR A 476 21.13 1.17 3.96
CA TYR A 476 19.92 0.57 3.39
C TYR A 476 19.64 -0.79 4.04
N ILE A 477 18.38 -1.05 4.35
CA ILE A 477 17.90 -2.35 4.83
C ILE A 477 16.75 -2.83 3.94
N LYS A 478 16.88 -4.06 3.39
CA LYS A 478 15.77 -4.82 2.83
C LYS A 478 15.26 -5.73 3.93
N TRP A 479 14.09 -5.41 4.49
CA TRP A 479 13.47 -6.21 5.55
C TRP A 479 12.37 -7.10 4.98
N ASP A 480 12.64 -8.40 4.98
CA ASP A 480 11.78 -9.43 4.42
C ASP A 480 10.89 -10.12 5.45
N MET A 481 9.89 -10.86 4.97
CA MET A 481 8.98 -11.69 5.77
C MET A 481 8.36 -12.76 4.86
N ASN A 482 8.86 -14.02 4.94
CA ASN A 482 8.63 -15.02 3.90
C ASN A 482 7.67 -16.14 4.28
N ARG A 483 6.80 -15.93 5.26
CA ARG A 483 5.73 -16.89 5.52
C ARG A 483 4.52 -16.28 6.21
N TYR A 484 3.39 -16.94 6.03
CA TYR A 484 2.15 -16.66 6.74
C TYR A 484 2.11 -17.34 8.11
N MET A 485 1.28 -16.84 9.00
CA MET A 485 1.02 -17.41 10.32
C MET A 485 0.00 -18.54 10.18
N THR A 486 0.34 -19.73 10.65
CA THR A 486 -0.50 -20.93 10.56
C THR A 486 -1.17 -21.30 11.87
N GLU A 487 -0.51 -21.09 13.00
CA GLU A 487 -1.05 -21.36 14.34
C GLU A 487 -1.00 -20.08 15.19
N PRO A 488 -1.95 -19.13 14.99
CA PRO A 488 -1.93 -17.83 15.66
C PRO A 488 -2.33 -17.98 17.14
N PHE A 489 -1.35 -18.21 17.99
CA PHE A 489 -1.53 -18.36 19.42
C PHE A 489 -0.36 -17.73 20.17
N GLY A 490 -0.63 -16.75 21.03
CA GLY A 490 0.34 -16.12 21.91
C GLY A 490 0.48 -16.91 23.21
N ARG A 491 1.64 -17.55 23.44
CA ARG A 491 1.84 -18.44 24.60
C ARG A 491 1.71 -17.71 25.94
N GLU A 492 2.05 -16.42 25.97
CA GLU A 492 1.99 -15.58 27.18
C GLU A 492 0.67 -14.81 27.33
N LEU A 493 -0.17 -14.80 26.29
CA LEU A 493 -1.45 -14.11 26.36
C LEU A 493 -2.47 -14.95 27.18
N PRO A 494 -3.24 -14.30 28.07
CA PRO A 494 -4.37 -14.94 28.75
C PRO A 494 -5.35 -15.55 27.75
N CYS A 495 -6.05 -16.60 28.16
CA CYS A 495 -6.97 -17.34 27.29
C CYS A 495 -8.12 -16.47 26.75
N ASP A 496 -8.56 -15.47 27.51
CA ASP A 496 -9.62 -14.51 27.13
C ASP A 496 -9.11 -13.33 26.28
N ARG A 497 -7.79 -13.26 26.00
CA ARG A 497 -7.17 -12.26 25.14
C ARG A 497 -6.51 -12.87 23.89
N GLN A 498 -6.69 -14.16 23.61
CA GLN A 498 -6.10 -14.82 22.44
C GLN A 498 -6.59 -14.21 21.11
N GLY A 499 -7.82 -13.69 21.06
CA GLY A 499 -8.35 -12.98 19.89
C GLY A 499 -7.67 -11.63 19.60
N GLU A 500 -6.81 -11.13 20.50
CA GLU A 500 -6.01 -9.92 20.32
C GLU A 500 -4.67 -10.20 19.61
N PHE A 501 -4.25 -11.48 19.58
CA PHE A 501 -2.90 -11.89 19.25
C PHE A 501 -2.41 -11.34 17.90
N MET A 502 -3.17 -11.54 16.83
CA MET A 502 -2.74 -11.10 15.49
C MET A 502 -2.56 -9.59 15.38
N HIS A 503 -3.43 -8.82 16.05
CA HIS A 503 -3.29 -7.36 16.06
C HIS A 503 -2.09 -6.92 16.91
N ARG A 504 -1.89 -7.56 18.10
CA ARG A 504 -0.72 -7.30 18.96
C ARG A 504 0.60 -7.63 18.28
N TYR A 505 0.63 -8.70 17.48
CA TYR A 505 1.78 -9.06 16.66
C TYR A 505 2.19 -7.88 15.72
N ILE A 506 1.23 -7.34 14.97
CA ILE A 506 1.49 -6.21 14.06
C ILE A 506 1.90 -4.95 14.83
N LEU A 507 1.34 -4.68 16.00
CA LEU A 507 1.77 -3.57 16.86
C LEU A 507 3.24 -3.74 17.29
N GLY A 508 3.69 -4.97 17.58
CA GLY A 508 5.09 -5.28 17.89
C GLY A 508 6.02 -5.02 16.69
N VAL A 509 5.59 -5.43 15.47
CA VAL A 509 6.33 -5.11 14.23
C VAL A 509 6.46 -3.60 14.05
N TYR A 510 5.37 -2.85 14.21
CA TYR A 510 5.39 -1.39 14.13
C TYR A 510 6.28 -0.75 15.20
N LYS A 511 6.26 -1.27 16.42
CA LYS A 511 7.14 -0.81 17.52
C LYS A 511 8.62 -0.97 17.17
N LEU A 512 8.99 -2.10 16.56
CA LEU A 512 10.37 -2.34 16.14
C LEU A 512 10.79 -1.38 15.01
N TYR A 513 9.97 -1.23 13.96
CA TYR A 513 10.21 -0.28 12.88
C TYR A 513 10.31 1.17 13.38
N ASP A 514 9.39 1.58 14.25
CA ASP A 514 9.37 2.95 14.79
C ASP A 514 10.65 3.29 15.56
N ARG A 515 11.13 2.34 16.39
CA ARG A 515 12.38 2.50 17.15
C ARG A 515 13.59 2.59 16.22
N LEU A 516 13.69 1.73 15.21
CA LEU A 516 14.83 1.70 14.28
C LEU A 516 14.85 2.94 13.37
N THR A 517 13.72 3.30 12.79
CA THR A 517 13.64 4.47 11.88
C THR A 517 13.88 5.79 12.60
N LYS A 518 13.49 5.90 13.88
CA LYS A 518 13.79 7.07 14.71
C LYS A 518 15.28 7.18 15.06
N LYS A 519 15.92 6.07 15.38
CA LYS A 519 17.35 6.06 15.76
C LYS A 519 18.28 6.21 14.56
N PHE A 520 17.89 5.62 13.42
CA PHE A 520 18.69 5.58 12.19
C PHE A 520 17.95 6.24 11.00
N PRO A 521 17.63 7.54 11.07
CA PRO A 521 16.81 8.21 10.05
C PRO A 521 17.48 8.28 8.66
N HIS A 522 18.81 8.14 8.60
CA HIS A 522 19.59 8.12 7.35
C HIS A 522 19.51 6.78 6.62
N VAL A 523 19.09 5.70 7.28
CA VAL A 523 18.95 4.37 6.68
C VAL A 523 17.65 4.31 5.88
N LEU A 524 17.73 3.93 4.61
CA LEU A 524 16.56 3.64 3.79
C LEU A 524 16.08 2.22 4.08
N PHE A 525 14.86 2.09 4.58
CA PHE A 525 14.20 0.80 4.75
C PHE A 525 13.35 0.47 3.52
N GLU A 526 13.55 -0.72 2.97
CA GLU A 526 12.68 -1.36 1.99
C GLU A 526 11.94 -2.51 2.66
N SER A 527 10.61 -2.49 2.59
CA SER A 527 9.79 -3.63 3.00
C SER A 527 9.78 -4.71 1.90
N CYS A 528 9.91 -5.96 2.30
CA CYS A 528 9.73 -7.13 1.45
C CYS A 528 8.85 -8.15 2.20
N ALA A 529 8.13 -8.99 1.48
CA ALA A 529 7.40 -10.11 2.05
C ALA A 529 7.16 -11.15 0.94
N SER A 530 8.16 -11.97 0.64
CA SER A 530 8.19 -12.75 -0.59
C SER A 530 7.77 -11.87 -1.79
N GLY A 531 8.47 -10.78 -2.00
CA GLY A 531 8.03 -9.71 -2.89
C GLY A 531 7.03 -8.78 -2.23
N GLY A 532 5.89 -8.57 -2.87
CA GLY A 532 4.93 -7.54 -2.52
C GLY A 532 3.77 -7.97 -1.61
N ALA A 533 3.86 -9.07 -0.85
CA ALA A 533 2.76 -9.52 -0.01
C ALA A 533 2.43 -8.58 1.16
N ARG A 534 3.35 -7.69 1.54
CA ARG A 534 3.14 -6.65 2.56
C ARG A 534 3.38 -5.24 1.99
N PHE A 535 3.03 -5.04 0.71
CA PHE A 535 3.01 -3.72 0.10
C PHE A 535 1.67 -3.04 0.42
N ASP A 536 1.64 -2.31 1.51
CA ASP A 536 0.45 -1.65 2.05
C ASP A 536 0.81 -0.28 2.67
N PRO A 537 -0.18 0.59 2.93
CA PRO A 537 0.08 1.91 3.48
C PRO A 537 0.63 1.89 4.91
N GLY A 538 0.37 0.81 5.69
CA GLY A 538 0.92 0.66 7.03
C GLY A 538 2.45 0.54 6.99
N MET A 539 2.99 -0.28 6.06
CA MET A 539 4.43 -0.39 5.86
C MET A 539 5.04 0.88 5.28
N LEU A 540 4.37 1.55 4.32
CA LEU A 540 4.89 2.79 3.72
C LEU A 540 5.14 3.91 4.73
N TYR A 541 4.45 3.89 5.86
CA TYR A 541 4.68 4.85 6.96
C TYR A 541 6.11 4.74 7.55
N TYR A 542 6.68 3.53 7.54
CA TYR A 542 8.00 3.22 8.10
C TYR A 542 9.07 3.00 7.02
N ALA A 543 8.72 2.22 6.01
CA ALA A 543 9.58 1.84 4.89
C ALA A 543 9.02 2.47 3.60
N PRO A 544 9.56 3.63 3.16
CA PRO A 544 8.99 4.40 2.04
C PRO A 544 9.26 3.76 0.67
N GLN A 545 9.69 2.52 0.66
CA GLN A 545 9.95 1.69 -0.51
C GLN A 545 9.60 0.24 -0.19
N THR A 546 9.10 -0.50 -1.19
CA THR A 546 8.77 -1.92 -1.06
C THR A 546 9.28 -2.68 -2.28
N TRP A 547 9.86 -3.86 -2.08
CA TRP A 547 10.11 -4.81 -3.17
C TRP A 547 8.79 -5.25 -3.76
N THR A 548 8.53 -4.82 -5.00
CA THR A 548 7.17 -4.88 -5.58
C THR A 548 6.73 -6.31 -5.87
N SER A 549 7.65 -7.17 -6.29
CA SER A 549 7.42 -8.59 -6.58
C SER A 549 8.74 -9.31 -6.77
N ASP A 550 8.81 -10.58 -6.35
CA ASP A 550 9.93 -11.47 -6.66
C ASP A 550 9.97 -11.83 -8.16
N ASN A 551 8.89 -11.59 -8.90
CA ASN A 551 8.92 -11.73 -10.34
C ASN A 551 9.63 -10.54 -10.98
N SER A 552 10.88 -10.75 -11.36
CA SER A 552 11.73 -9.73 -12.00
C SER A 552 11.62 -9.72 -13.53
N ASP A 553 10.78 -10.59 -14.14
CA ASP A 553 10.53 -10.60 -15.58
C ASP A 553 9.85 -9.33 -16.07
N ALA A 554 10.45 -8.64 -17.04
CA ALA A 554 9.95 -7.35 -17.53
C ALA A 554 8.52 -7.41 -18.06
N ASN A 555 8.11 -8.51 -18.72
CA ASN A 555 6.74 -8.63 -19.23
C ASN A 555 5.70 -8.78 -18.10
N GLU A 556 6.00 -9.56 -17.06
CA GLU A 556 5.09 -9.68 -15.92
C GLU A 556 5.08 -8.39 -15.08
N ARG A 557 6.22 -7.71 -14.96
CA ARG A 557 6.32 -6.39 -14.30
C ARG A 557 5.45 -5.33 -14.97
N THR A 558 5.17 -5.41 -16.28
CA THR A 558 4.19 -4.50 -16.90
C THR A 558 2.82 -4.59 -16.24
N LYS A 559 2.35 -5.78 -15.85
CA LYS A 559 1.06 -5.99 -15.16
C LYS A 559 1.15 -5.59 -13.69
N ILE A 560 2.20 -6.03 -13.00
CA ILE A 560 2.40 -5.82 -11.56
C ILE A 560 2.56 -4.33 -11.26
N GLN A 561 3.42 -3.61 -12.00
CA GLN A 561 3.66 -2.17 -11.79
C GLN A 561 2.45 -1.33 -12.22
N TYR A 562 1.80 -1.67 -13.36
CA TYR A 562 0.57 -1.02 -13.78
C TYR A 562 -0.51 -1.08 -12.70
N SER A 563 -0.77 -2.26 -12.16
CA SER A 563 -1.78 -2.43 -11.11
C SER A 563 -1.37 -1.77 -9.79
N THR A 564 -0.11 -1.89 -9.39
CA THR A 564 0.41 -1.27 -8.15
C THR A 564 0.26 0.25 -8.19
N SER A 565 0.41 0.88 -9.35
CA SER A 565 0.26 2.33 -9.55
C SER A 565 -1.16 2.87 -9.36
N TYR A 566 -2.17 2.02 -9.20
CA TYR A 566 -3.51 2.51 -8.82
C TYR A 566 -3.52 3.09 -7.41
N MET A 567 -2.69 2.57 -6.53
CA MET A 567 -2.69 2.89 -5.11
C MET A 567 -1.41 3.61 -4.66
N TYR A 568 -0.25 3.18 -5.19
CA TYR A 568 1.05 3.55 -4.62
C TYR A 568 1.89 4.37 -5.60
N PRO A 569 2.61 5.41 -5.10
CA PRO A 569 3.48 6.24 -5.92
C PRO A 569 4.69 5.46 -6.42
N ILE A 570 5.18 5.80 -7.61
CA ILE A 570 6.31 5.11 -8.27
C ILE A 570 7.54 5.02 -7.36
N VAL A 571 7.85 6.06 -6.59
CA VAL A 571 8.99 6.11 -5.67
C VAL A 571 8.97 5.02 -4.59
N SER A 572 7.84 4.35 -4.40
CA SER A 572 7.69 3.24 -3.46
C SER A 572 7.85 1.86 -4.08
N MET A 573 7.95 1.76 -5.41
CA MET A 573 7.96 0.49 -6.13
C MET A 573 9.37 0.06 -6.50
N GLY A 574 9.94 -0.95 -5.83
CA GLY A 574 11.21 -1.60 -6.22
C GLY A 574 11.12 -2.21 -7.62
N SER A 575 12.01 -1.82 -8.53
CA SER A 575 11.99 -2.26 -9.92
C SER A 575 13.42 -2.45 -10.45
N HIS A 576 13.81 -3.71 -10.70
CA HIS A 576 15.18 -4.05 -11.08
C HIS A 576 15.26 -4.70 -12.44
N VAL A 577 16.40 -4.49 -13.11
CA VAL A 577 16.84 -5.22 -14.30
C VAL A 577 17.43 -6.54 -13.85
N SER A 578 16.80 -7.65 -14.21
CA SER A 578 17.21 -9.01 -13.85
C SER A 578 18.05 -9.71 -14.92
N ALA A 579 18.61 -10.87 -14.57
CA ALA A 579 19.28 -11.78 -15.50
C ALA A 579 18.31 -12.35 -16.57
N VAL A 580 18.87 -12.86 -17.65
CA VAL A 580 18.16 -13.69 -18.65
C VAL A 580 18.95 -14.97 -18.93
N PRO A 581 18.27 -16.11 -19.10
CA PRO A 581 16.83 -16.35 -18.93
C PRO A 581 16.34 -15.97 -17.55
N ASN A 582 15.17 -15.30 -17.46
CA ASN A 582 14.61 -14.89 -16.18
C ASN A 582 14.36 -16.09 -15.25
N HIS A 583 14.66 -15.96 -13.96
CA HIS A 583 14.61 -17.07 -13.01
C HIS A 583 13.20 -17.57 -12.73
N GLN A 584 12.17 -16.70 -12.78
CA GLN A 584 10.76 -17.08 -12.54
C GLN A 584 10.08 -17.57 -13.82
N MET A 585 10.37 -16.95 -14.98
CA MET A 585 9.61 -17.14 -16.23
C MET A 585 10.40 -17.84 -17.32
N SER A 586 11.72 -18.06 -17.14
CA SER A 586 12.62 -18.59 -18.17
C SER A 586 12.60 -17.80 -19.50
N ARG A 587 12.11 -16.55 -19.46
CA ARG A 587 12.00 -15.67 -20.63
C ARG A 587 13.31 -14.96 -20.89
N VAL A 588 13.62 -14.79 -22.19
CA VAL A 588 14.75 -13.96 -22.66
C VAL A 588 14.17 -12.68 -23.27
N THR A 589 14.56 -11.54 -22.73
CA THR A 589 14.18 -10.21 -23.22
C THR A 589 15.40 -9.33 -23.40
N LYS A 590 15.35 -8.34 -24.29
CA LYS A 590 16.43 -7.39 -24.51
C LYS A 590 16.75 -6.63 -23.21
N LEU A 591 18.01 -6.28 -23.03
CA LEU A 591 18.45 -5.47 -21.88
C LEU A 591 17.72 -4.11 -21.85
N SER A 592 17.59 -3.46 -23.01
CA SER A 592 16.83 -2.21 -23.18
C SER A 592 15.35 -2.33 -22.76
N THR A 593 14.70 -3.46 -23.05
CA THR A 593 13.30 -3.70 -22.65
C THR A 593 13.17 -3.86 -21.13
N ARG A 594 14.11 -4.60 -20.50
CA ARG A 594 14.14 -4.75 -19.04
C ARG A 594 14.30 -3.42 -18.34
N ALA A 595 15.22 -2.58 -18.83
CA ALA A 595 15.44 -1.24 -18.30
C ALA A 595 14.24 -0.31 -18.52
N ALA A 596 13.63 -0.33 -19.70
CA ALA A 596 12.47 0.53 -20.01
C ALA A 596 11.31 0.33 -19.02
N VAL A 597 11.04 -0.92 -18.61
CA VAL A 597 10.03 -1.22 -17.59
C VAL A 597 10.53 -0.82 -16.19
N ALA A 598 11.81 -1.08 -15.87
CA ALA A 598 12.38 -0.81 -14.56
C ALA A 598 12.54 0.68 -14.26
N TYR A 599 12.66 1.56 -15.24
CA TYR A 599 12.76 3.02 -15.02
C TYR A 599 11.59 3.61 -14.24
N PHE A 600 10.40 3.01 -14.34
CA PHE A 600 9.20 3.49 -13.65
C PHE A 600 9.04 2.83 -12.27
N GLY A 601 10.05 3.05 -11.42
CA GLY A 601 10.13 2.57 -10.05
C GLY A 601 11.42 3.06 -9.38
N THR A 602 11.83 2.37 -8.29
CA THR A 602 13.15 2.53 -7.69
C THR A 602 14.11 1.62 -8.42
N PHE A 603 14.86 2.22 -9.34
CA PHE A 603 15.66 1.51 -10.33
C PHE A 603 16.89 0.83 -9.73
N GLY A 604 17.15 -0.39 -10.18
CA GLY A 604 18.32 -1.16 -9.80
C GLY A 604 18.60 -2.36 -10.71
N TYR A 605 19.57 -3.14 -10.29
CA TYR A 605 19.98 -4.37 -10.96
C TYR A 605 19.95 -5.55 -9.99
N GLU A 606 19.57 -6.72 -10.50
CA GLU A 606 19.55 -7.98 -9.76
C GLU A 606 20.10 -9.08 -10.66
N LEU A 607 21.41 -8.98 -10.93
CA LEU A 607 22.17 -9.89 -11.81
C LEU A 607 23.66 -9.74 -11.58
N ASP A 608 24.47 -10.72 -12.04
CA ASP A 608 25.93 -10.59 -12.05
C ASP A 608 26.39 -9.82 -13.29
N LEU A 609 26.79 -8.56 -13.10
CA LEU A 609 27.30 -7.70 -14.17
C LEU A 609 28.60 -8.22 -14.80
N ASN A 610 29.35 -9.12 -14.13
CA ASN A 610 30.55 -9.70 -14.69
C ASN A 610 30.28 -10.71 -15.82
N LEU A 611 29.04 -11.16 -15.96
CA LEU A 611 28.60 -12.10 -17.01
C LEU A 611 28.19 -11.37 -18.30
N LEU A 612 28.05 -10.05 -18.27
CA LEU A 612 27.67 -9.24 -19.43
C LEU A 612 28.88 -9.02 -20.36
N ASN A 613 28.62 -8.99 -21.65
CA ASN A 613 29.64 -8.64 -22.65
C ASN A 613 29.88 -7.10 -22.68
N ALA A 614 30.89 -6.68 -23.47
CA ALA A 614 31.29 -5.27 -23.51
C ALA A 614 30.19 -4.32 -24.02
N GLU A 615 29.38 -4.74 -25.00
CA GLU A 615 28.27 -3.95 -25.53
C GLU A 615 27.17 -3.78 -24.48
N GLU A 616 26.81 -4.85 -23.77
CA GLU A 616 25.84 -4.83 -22.68
C GLU A 616 26.31 -3.95 -21.51
N ILE A 617 27.61 -3.96 -21.19
CA ILE A 617 28.17 -3.06 -20.14
C ILE A 617 28.03 -1.58 -20.56
N GLU A 618 28.28 -1.22 -21.79
CA GLU A 618 28.07 0.15 -22.27
C GLU A 618 26.58 0.52 -22.26
N GLU A 619 25.69 -0.41 -22.58
CA GLU A 619 24.25 -0.21 -22.45
C GLU A 619 23.84 0.02 -20.99
N VAL A 620 24.37 -0.76 -20.03
CA VAL A 620 24.13 -0.56 -18.59
C VAL A 620 24.60 0.83 -18.14
N LYS A 621 25.78 1.30 -18.58
CA LYS A 621 26.28 2.65 -18.28
C LYS A 621 25.31 3.73 -18.79
N ALA A 622 24.77 3.56 -20.00
CA ALA A 622 23.77 4.48 -20.57
C ALA A 622 22.45 4.46 -19.76
N GLN A 623 21.99 3.28 -19.34
CA GLN A 623 20.80 3.14 -18.50
C GLN A 623 20.96 3.83 -17.14
N VAL A 624 22.12 3.65 -16.50
CA VAL A 624 22.44 4.31 -15.23
C VAL A 624 22.50 5.84 -15.40
N ALA A 625 23.12 6.33 -16.49
CA ALA A 625 23.19 7.76 -16.80
C ALA A 625 21.79 8.35 -17.03
N PHE A 626 20.96 7.68 -17.81
CA PHE A 626 19.56 8.06 -18.05
C PHE A 626 18.79 8.18 -16.73
N MET A 627 18.90 7.17 -15.87
CA MET A 627 18.17 7.18 -14.61
C MET A 627 18.69 8.29 -13.66
N LYS A 628 20.00 8.56 -13.63
CA LYS A 628 20.56 9.69 -12.85
C LYS A 628 20.04 11.05 -13.32
N GLU A 629 19.86 11.22 -14.63
CA GLU A 629 19.30 12.46 -15.20
C GLU A 629 17.83 12.63 -14.84
N HIS A 630 17.05 11.55 -14.90
CA HIS A 630 15.59 11.63 -14.89
C HIS A 630 14.91 11.16 -13.60
N ARG A 631 15.62 10.55 -12.64
CA ARG A 631 14.99 9.93 -11.44
C ARG A 631 14.17 10.90 -10.58
N GLU A 632 14.58 12.18 -10.49
CA GLU A 632 13.79 13.15 -9.73
C GLU A 632 12.46 13.45 -10.37
N LEU A 633 12.43 13.58 -11.70
CA LEU A 633 11.19 13.70 -12.46
C LEU A 633 10.32 12.46 -12.22
N ILE A 634 10.86 11.27 -12.49
CA ILE A 634 10.11 10.01 -12.43
C ILE A 634 9.57 9.76 -11.02
N GLN A 635 10.40 9.92 -9.99
CA GLN A 635 10.07 9.49 -8.63
C GLN A 635 9.36 10.55 -7.77
N LEU A 636 9.67 11.83 -7.96
CA LEU A 636 9.29 12.88 -7.01
C LEU A 636 8.47 14.02 -7.60
N LYS A 637 8.71 14.42 -8.87
CA LYS A 637 8.24 15.71 -9.41
C LYS A 637 7.12 15.57 -10.45
N SER A 638 6.54 14.38 -10.62
CA SER A 638 5.59 14.10 -11.70
C SER A 638 4.27 13.52 -11.22
N ASP A 639 3.29 13.60 -12.10
CA ASP A 639 2.07 12.81 -12.11
C ASP A 639 2.26 11.58 -13.00
N PHE A 640 1.76 10.42 -12.55
CA PHE A 640 1.77 9.19 -13.33
C PHE A 640 0.42 8.97 -14.00
N TYR A 641 0.42 8.63 -15.29
CA TYR A 641 -0.78 8.29 -16.06
C TYR A 641 -0.62 6.90 -16.68
N ARG A 642 -1.60 6.05 -16.44
CA ARG A 642 -1.78 4.78 -17.16
C ARG A 642 -2.48 5.09 -18.48
N LEU A 643 -1.97 4.60 -19.59
CA LEU A 643 -2.47 4.91 -20.94
C LEU A 643 -3.05 3.68 -21.65
N ILE A 644 -2.34 2.54 -21.61
CA ILE A 644 -2.77 1.29 -22.23
C ILE A 644 -2.63 0.15 -21.21
N SER A 645 -3.74 -0.55 -20.98
CA SER A 645 -3.82 -1.64 -19.99
C SER A 645 -3.16 -2.92 -20.50
N PRO A 646 -2.21 -3.51 -19.77
CA PRO A 646 -1.61 -4.81 -20.10
C PRO A 646 -2.57 -6.00 -19.96
N PHE A 647 -3.73 -5.79 -19.35
CA PHE A 647 -4.74 -6.84 -19.15
C PHE A 647 -5.71 -6.94 -20.32
N GLU A 648 -5.89 -5.86 -21.08
CA GLU A 648 -6.89 -5.74 -22.14
C GLU A 648 -6.25 -5.70 -23.54
N HIS A 649 -4.94 -5.35 -23.61
CA HIS A 649 -4.23 -5.13 -24.86
C HIS A 649 -2.95 -5.97 -24.98
N ASN A 650 -2.46 -6.12 -26.19
CA ASN A 650 -1.13 -6.66 -26.48
C ASN A 650 -0.03 -5.64 -26.13
N GLU A 651 -0.40 -4.39 -26.03
CA GLU A 651 0.45 -3.27 -25.70
C GLU A 651 0.25 -2.83 -24.25
N THR A 652 1.27 -2.17 -23.71
CA THR A 652 1.20 -1.49 -22.41
C THR A 652 1.84 -0.13 -22.55
N ALA A 653 1.22 0.90 -21.97
CA ALA A 653 1.81 2.21 -21.96
C ALA A 653 1.46 3.02 -20.71
N TRP A 654 2.42 3.82 -20.29
CA TRP A 654 2.27 4.81 -19.24
C TRP A 654 3.21 6.00 -19.45
N ILE A 655 2.94 7.09 -18.75
CA ILE A 655 3.72 8.33 -18.81
C ILE A 655 3.83 8.96 -17.43
N VAL A 656 4.98 9.54 -17.14
CA VAL A 656 5.17 10.53 -16.08
C VAL A 656 5.25 11.91 -16.69
N VAL A 657 4.52 12.87 -16.13
CA VAL A 657 4.51 14.25 -16.58
C VAL A 657 4.86 15.17 -15.41
N ALA A 658 5.85 16.01 -15.57
CA ALA A 658 6.22 16.99 -14.56
C ALA A 658 5.01 17.80 -14.08
N LYS A 659 4.94 18.13 -12.79
CA LYS A 659 3.85 18.92 -12.21
C LYS A 659 3.67 20.27 -12.93
N ASP A 660 4.77 20.89 -13.38
CA ASP A 660 4.78 22.15 -14.13
C ASP A 660 4.62 21.98 -15.65
N LYS A 661 4.43 20.74 -16.13
CA LYS A 661 4.26 20.38 -17.56
C LYS A 661 5.48 20.69 -18.44
N SER A 662 6.67 20.90 -17.86
CA SER A 662 7.89 21.24 -18.61
C SER A 662 8.52 20.04 -19.33
N GLU A 663 8.36 18.84 -18.78
CA GLU A 663 8.95 17.61 -19.31
C GLU A 663 8.07 16.38 -19.01
N ALA A 664 8.25 15.33 -19.79
CA ALA A 664 7.59 14.05 -19.58
C ALA A 664 8.42 12.88 -20.10
N ILE A 665 8.21 11.69 -19.53
CA ILE A 665 8.80 10.44 -20.00
C ILE A 665 7.71 9.41 -20.13
N ALA A 666 7.59 8.80 -21.32
CA ALA A 666 6.61 7.77 -21.60
C ALA A 666 7.27 6.46 -22.01
N MET A 667 6.63 5.35 -21.66
CA MET A 667 6.96 4.02 -22.17
C MET A 667 5.82 3.48 -23.00
N TYR A 668 6.18 2.92 -24.14
CA TYR A 668 5.30 2.07 -24.95
C TYR A 668 5.95 0.69 -25.10
N TYR A 669 5.24 -0.35 -24.69
CA TYR A 669 5.69 -1.73 -24.67
C TYR A 669 4.74 -2.61 -25.51
N GLN A 670 5.28 -3.48 -26.34
CA GLN A 670 4.57 -4.47 -27.16
C GLN A 670 4.97 -5.89 -26.74
N LYS A 671 3.99 -6.72 -26.37
CA LYS A 671 4.23 -8.12 -25.99
C LYS A 671 4.62 -8.98 -27.18
N LEU A 672 3.71 -9.10 -28.12
CA LEU A 672 3.88 -9.95 -29.31
C LEU A 672 3.89 -9.09 -30.57
N CYS A 673 4.87 -9.34 -31.42
CA CYS A 673 4.98 -8.67 -32.71
C CYS A 673 3.92 -9.23 -33.67
N LYS A 674 3.26 -8.34 -34.42
CA LYS A 674 2.32 -8.67 -35.49
C LYS A 674 2.84 -8.14 -36.80
N ILE A 675 3.04 -9.02 -37.79
CA ILE A 675 3.35 -8.61 -39.14
C ILE A 675 2.11 -7.98 -39.80
N ASN A 676 2.28 -6.89 -40.54
CA ASN A 676 1.18 -6.12 -41.15
C ASN A 676 0.06 -5.77 -40.15
N GLY A 677 0.45 -5.39 -38.93
CA GLY A 677 -0.48 -4.95 -37.90
C GLY A 677 -1.17 -3.63 -38.23
N ALA A 678 -2.12 -3.23 -37.40
CA ALA A 678 -2.81 -1.96 -37.52
C ALA A 678 -1.85 -0.77 -37.40
N PHE A 679 -2.22 0.38 -37.97
CA PHE A 679 -1.49 1.64 -37.79
C PHE A 679 -1.74 2.17 -36.39
N LEU A 680 -0.83 1.86 -35.46
CA LEU A 680 -0.96 2.25 -34.06
C LEU A 680 -0.58 3.72 -33.86
N ARG A 681 -1.37 4.37 -33.02
CA ARG A 681 -1.11 5.73 -32.53
C ARG A 681 -1.05 5.70 -31.01
N PHE A 682 0.10 6.07 -30.48
CA PHE A 682 0.33 6.14 -29.04
C PHE A 682 -0.09 7.53 -28.54
N LYS A 683 -1.31 7.65 -28.00
CA LYS A 683 -1.82 8.89 -27.43
C LYS A 683 -1.28 9.09 -26.02
N LEU A 684 -0.84 10.31 -25.73
CA LEU A 684 -0.35 10.71 -24.43
C LEU A 684 -1.46 11.37 -23.60
N GLU A 685 -1.21 11.57 -22.31
CA GLU A 685 -2.09 12.30 -21.39
C GLU A 685 -1.28 13.23 -20.47
N GLY A 686 -1.96 14.20 -19.86
CA GLY A 686 -1.40 15.06 -18.83
C GLY A 686 -0.50 16.19 -19.32
N LEU A 687 -0.24 16.32 -20.63
CA LEU A 687 0.55 17.40 -21.19
C LEU A 687 -0.23 18.74 -21.16
N CYS A 688 0.48 19.86 -21.29
CA CYS A 688 -0.16 21.16 -21.53
C CYS A 688 -0.49 21.27 -23.03
N PRO A 689 -1.77 21.46 -23.42
CA PRO A 689 -2.18 21.51 -24.84
C PRO A 689 -1.41 22.51 -25.69
N GLU A 690 -1.14 23.70 -25.13
CA GLU A 690 -0.55 24.86 -25.81
C GLU A 690 0.99 24.84 -25.82
N THR A 691 1.59 23.87 -25.13
CA THR A 691 3.06 23.74 -25.03
C THR A 691 3.60 22.92 -26.19
N CYS A 692 4.59 23.50 -26.90
CA CYS A 692 5.37 22.78 -27.92
C CYS A 692 6.44 21.96 -27.22
N TYR A 693 6.47 20.64 -27.44
CA TYR A 693 7.46 19.73 -26.90
C TYR A 693 8.40 19.24 -28.01
N GLU A 694 9.69 19.14 -27.70
CA GLU A 694 10.62 18.33 -28.46
C GLU A 694 10.47 16.90 -27.99
N VAL A 695 10.05 16.01 -28.90
CA VAL A 695 9.85 14.57 -28.65
C VAL A 695 11.04 13.82 -29.20
N SER A 696 11.75 13.08 -28.37
CA SER A 696 12.91 12.28 -28.75
C SER A 696 12.76 10.83 -28.32
N TYR A 697 13.13 9.89 -29.16
CA TYR A 697 13.13 8.45 -28.89
C TYR A 697 13.99 7.70 -29.91
N ASN A 698 14.41 6.46 -29.54
CA ASN A 698 15.08 5.55 -30.45
C ASN A 698 14.10 4.49 -30.96
N LEU A 699 14.03 4.31 -32.26
CA LEU A 699 13.23 3.26 -32.90
C LEU A 699 14.11 2.45 -33.84
N LEU A 700 14.32 1.17 -33.52
CA LEU A 700 15.12 0.22 -34.32
C LEU A 700 16.56 0.74 -34.61
N GLY A 701 17.20 1.34 -33.61
CA GLY A 701 18.55 1.89 -33.71
C GLY A 701 18.66 3.26 -34.40
N LYS A 702 17.52 3.89 -34.73
CA LYS A 702 17.47 5.24 -35.31
C LYS A 702 16.96 6.23 -34.26
N ASP A 703 17.72 7.28 -33.99
CA ASP A 703 17.27 8.38 -33.16
C ASP A 703 16.31 9.24 -33.95
N ILE A 704 15.18 9.54 -33.35
CA ILE A 704 14.10 10.35 -33.93
C ILE A 704 13.87 11.54 -32.98
N SER A 705 13.85 12.75 -33.52
CA SER A 705 13.44 13.95 -32.80
C SER A 705 12.61 14.84 -33.72
N TYR A 706 11.54 15.42 -33.13
CA TYR A 706 10.66 16.39 -33.79
C TYR A 706 9.92 17.24 -32.77
N LYS A 707 9.34 18.34 -33.19
CA LYS A 707 8.52 19.19 -32.33
C LYS A 707 7.03 18.93 -32.62
N ALA A 708 6.23 18.87 -31.56
CA ALA A 708 4.79 18.71 -31.60
C ALA A 708 4.12 19.38 -30.40
N TYR A 709 2.91 19.87 -30.55
CA TYR A 709 2.16 20.47 -29.45
C TYR A 709 1.50 19.39 -28.56
N GLY A 710 1.24 19.76 -27.30
CA GLY A 710 0.63 18.84 -26.34
C GLY A 710 -0.75 18.34 -26.78
N ASP A 711 -1.60 19.18 -27.34
CA ASP A 711 -2.91 18.79 -27.89
C ASP A 711 -2.80 17.82 -29.08
N GLU A 712 -1.82 18.00 -29.96
CA GLU A 712 -1.49 17.09 -31.06
C GLU A 712 -1.10 15.71 -30.50
N LEU A 713 -0.16 15.68 -29.53
CA LEU A 713 0.33 14.45 -28.90
C LEU A 713 -0.76 13.69 -28.14
N MET A 714 -1.68 14.41 -27.49
CA MET A 714 -2.80 13.82 -26.75
C MET A 714 -3.96 13.38 -27.69
N SER A 715 -4.22 14.09 -28.80
CA SER A 715 -5.34 13.79 -29.68
C SER A 715 -4.98 12.87 -30.85
N MET A 716 -3.87 13.15 -31.55
CA MET A 716 -3.40 12.37 -32.70
C MET A 716 -2.45 11.24 -32.31
N GLY A 717 -1.64 11.45 -31.27
CA GLY A 717 -0.66 10.48 -30.77
C GLY A 717 0.57 10.30 -31.67
N ILE A 718 1.54 9.56 -31.14
CA ILE A 718 2.81 9.24 -31.81
C ILE A 718 2.66 7.98 -32.66
N PRO A 719 3.10 7.94 -33.94
CA PRO A 719 3.11 6.71 -34.71
C PRO A 719 4.26 5.80 -34.28
N VAL A 720 3.96 4.56 -33.86
CA VAL A 720 4.94 3.63 -33.29
C VAL A 720 5.37 2.47 -34.21
N ASN A 721 4.65 2.19 -35.29
CA ASN A 721 4.96 1.12 -36.25
C ASN A 721 5.67 1.67 -37.48
N LYS A 722 6.99 1.79 -37.46
CA LYS A 722 7.78 2.35 -38.56
C LYS A 722 8.88 1.44 -39.13
N GLY A 723 8.82 0.14 -38.88
CA GLY A 723 9.70 -0.82 -39.57
C GLY A 723 9.16 -1.17 -40.96
N ASP A 724 9.98 -1.77 -41.80
CA ASP A 724 9.61 -2.18 -43.17
C ASP A 724 8.38 -3.10 -43.26
N LEU A 725 8.12 -3.84 -42.18
CA LEU A 725 6.95 -4.73 -42.01
C LEU A 725 5.93 -4.20 -40.99
N GLY A 726 6.03 -2.94 -40.60
CA GLY A 726 5.16 -2.34 -39.57
C GLY A 726 5.43 -2.86 -38.16
N THR A 727 6.65 -3.28 -37.85
CA THR A 727 7.03 -3.88 -36.57
C THR A 727 7.90 -2.96 -35.73
N MET A 728 7.91 -3.15 -34.42
CA MET A 728 8.78 -2.44 -33.46
C MET A 728 10.10 -3.18 -33.15
N GLY A 729 10.44 -4.25 -33.86
CA GLY A 729 11.69 -4.99 -33.65
C GLY A 729 11.52 -6.31 -32.88
N GLY A 730 10.38 -6.97 -33.00
CA GLY A 730 10.09 -8.29 -32.47
C GLY A 730 9.27 -8.30 -31.19
N ASP A 731 9.14 -9.48 -30.60
CA ASP A 731 8.40 -9.66 -29.34
C ASP A 731 9.10 -8.97 -28.17
N PHE A 732 8.33 -8.61 -27.16
CA PHE A 732 8.80 -8.00 -25.92
C PHE A 732 9.66 -6.74 -26.16
N SER A 733 9.20 -5.86 -27.03
CA SER A 733 9.92 -4.63 -27.39
C SER A 733 9.33 -3.40 -26.70
N ALA A 734 10.21 -2.53 -26.21
CA ALA A 734 9.81 -1.28 -25.55
C ALA A 734 10.49 -0.06 -26.20
N ILE A 735 9.82 1.09 -26.15
CA ILE A 735 10.35 2.38 -26.56
C ILE A 735 10.14 3.35 -25.39
N ILE A 736 11.19 4.12 -25.08
CA ILE A 736 11.13 5.26 -24.16
C ILE A 736 11.07 6.54 -25.00
N PHE A 737 10.08 7.39 -24.69
CA PHE A 737 9.92 8.72 -25.26
C PHE A 737 10.28 9.76 -24.21
N VAL A 738 11.16 10.67 -24.55
CA VAL A 738 11.51 11.83 -23.71
C VAL A 738 10.91 13.07 -24.37
N LEU A 739 10.16 13.83 -23.60
CA LEU A 739 9.52 15.07 -24.03
C LEU A 739 10.08 16.21 -23.17
N LYS A 740 10.60 17.24 -23.82
CA LYS A 740 11.05 18.47 -23.15
C LYS A 740 10.41 19.67 -23.81
N LYS A 741 9.94 20.65 -23.02
CA LYS A 741 9.39 21.91 -23.57
C LYS A 741 10.40 22.52 -24.51
N ALA A 742 10.00 22.76 -25.75
CA ALA A 742 10.83 23.39 -26.76
C ALA A 742 11.14 24.84 -26.34
N ALA A 743 12.37 25.26 -26.60
CA ALA A 743 12.80 26.65 -26.36
C ALA A 743 12.11 27.62 -27.29
#